data_bb26af860133c4b5e257fc789c737244
#
_entry.id   bb26af860133c4b5e257fc789c737244
#
_cell.length_a   1.000
_cell.length_b   1.000
_cell.length_c   1.000
_cell.angle_alpha   90.00
_cell.angle_beta   90.00
_cell.angle_gamma   90.00
#
_symmetry.space_group_name_H-M   'P 1'
#
loop_
_entity.id
_entity.type
_entity.pdbx_description
1 polymer ?
#
loop_
_entity_poly.entity_id
_entity_poly.type
_entity_poly.pdbx_seq_one_letter_code
_entity_poly.pdbx_strand_id
1 'polypeptide(L)'
;MVETVADAAGHRRGLPALFRRLDAAFLKDTVMDGGIRIDDGDDLLITAANEVKVRKHLTQVALGRKPADLAIRVGRLFDVFTRTWAEDQEIIVSGRRIAWVGPAGQFAGEVAARVHYPSLSAVPGFGEVHKHIESSHLTPEWEAALVVPRGNTWTCEASHEFANVNGERNLDMWFEARKRGSPLKIFILPGSAVPPSAYEAGGGRYDYEDQKRFLASSLMVAGLDEVMDWPAVSNPDNPSHERLWGMIEASFEGRGVIEGHGAGLNSLPEVNAFAASGLSSDHEIRNVDEAWTKLSRGIFLELRPQCYDTVITGLIARGLDDWSNVALTTDDRSASETLVKGATEYNVREAIRYGLSPDLALQCVTINPARHMRIDAWVGSLAPGRFADIVLLSDVGRVEIATVYADGKLMCENGRYLAPVPEIAWPEWATKTIRIDREIMADDFRIEADPGRETMTAALLRPFWFHPEFIRMELPVTQGAVQRDSTRNITKFAIVDRFAGDGQLSCMFWLGCGPLTPDTAVACSVAHDKHNIWVVGSSDAAMALAVNHLREINGGWALTSGGKVIASVRYEVGGLMTARPHQELDADHQVLYAAAAKIDWMYEPSDTSDGWGPGFPERLIFATLTCSPWHWVLVAPCDRAPNGFVNVQTGETHPVVW
;
A
#
# COMPACT_ATOMS: atom_id res chain seq x y z
N MET A 1 16.69 -14.04 37.47
CA MET A 1 16.39 -15.48 37.49
C MET A 1 15.60 -15.77 36.25
N VAL A 2 16.29 -16.25 35.26
CA VAL A 2 15.71 -16.63 33.96
C VAL A 2 15.30 -18.08 34.13
N GLU A 3 14.03 -18.38 33.99
CA GLU A 3 13.59 -19.76 33.79
C GLU A 3 12.97 -19.89 32.40
N THR A 4 13.69 -20.64 31.62
CA THR A 4 13.36 -21.24 30.35
C THR A 4 12.08 -22.04 30.43
N VAL A 5 11.12 -21.78 29.54
CA VAL A 5 10.10 -22.76 29.19
C VAL A 5 10.41 -23.25 27.78
N ALA A 6 11.07 -24.39 27.75
CA ALA A 6 11.17 -25.23 26.57
C ALA A 6 10.10 -26.32 26.65
N ASP A 7 9.64 -26.74 25.47
CA ASP A 7 9.05 -28.04 25.14
C ASP A 7 7.54 -28.26 25.30
N ALA A 8 6.87 -28.19 24.16
CA ALA A 8 5.78 -29.13 23.81
C ALA A 8 5.83 -29.44 22.30
N ALA A 9 6.94 -30.02 21.88
CA ALA A 9 7.00 -30.75 20.61
C ALA A 9 6.47 -32.17 20.84
N GLY A 10 5.43 -32.54 20.11
CA GLY A 10 5.02 -33.93 20.09
C GLY A 10 3.59 -34.17 19.68
N HIS A 11 3.32 -34.09 18.35
CA HIS A 11 2.48 -35.05 17.63
C HIS A 11 2.46 -34.71 16.13
N ARG A 12 3.54 -35.05 15.44
CA ARG A 12 3.47 -35.26 13.99
C ARG A 12 2.69 -36.55 13.76
N ARG A 13 1.39 -36.44 13.58
CA ARG A 13 0.63 -37.52 12.92
C ARG A 13 0.93 -37.44 11.43
N GLY A 14 1.55 -38.48 10.91
CA GLY A 14 1.87 -38.63 9.51
C GLY A 14 0.60 -38.56 8.64
N LEU A 15 0.64 -37.68 7.65
CA LEU A 15 -0.33 -37.65 6.56
C LEU A 15 -0.31 -38.99 5.82
N PRO A 16 -1.47 -39.51 5.34
CA PRO A 16 -1.54 -40.78 4.65
C PRO A 16 -0.67 -40.81 3.38
N ALA A 17 -0.08 -41.95 3.09
CA ALA A 17 0.86 -42.22 2.02
C ALA A 17 0.32 -42.00 0.57
N LEU A 18 -0.84 -41.39 0.40
CA LEU A 18 -1.45 -41.10 -0.93
C LEU A 18 -0.89 -39.84 -1.60
N PHE A 19 -0.09 -39.03 -0.90
CA PHE A 19 0.49 -37.78 -1.43
C PHE A 19 1.94 -37.89 -1.92
N ARG A 20 2.47 -39.11 -2.06
CA ARG A 20 3.87 -39.34 -2.45
C ARG A 20 4.07 -39.68 -3.92
N ARG A 21 3.34 -39.13 -4.87
CA ARG A 21 3.70 -39.20 -6.30
C ARG A 21 3.06 -38.09 -7.10
N LEU A 22 3.54 -36.86 -6.93
CA LEU A 22 3.69 -35.96 -8.04
C LEU A 22 5.19 -35.67 -8.11
N ASP A 23 5.88 -36.44 -8.95
CA ASP A 23 7.32 -36.33 -9.16
C ASP A 23 7.68 -34.93 -9.65
N ALA A 24 8.82 -34.41 -9.16
CA ALA A 24 9.46 -33.20 -9.66
C ALA A 24 9.74 -33.21 -11.18
N ALA A 25 9.62 -34.36 -11.81
CA ALA A 25 9.63 -34.56 -13.26
C ALA A 25 8.38 -33.99 -13.95
N PHE A 26 7.19 -34.05 -13.31
CA PHE A 26 5.96 -33.50 -13.88
C PHE A 26 5.97 -31.97 -13.92
N LEU A 27 6.69 -31.31 -13.02
CA LEU A 27 6.87 -29.85 -13.01
C LEU A 27 7.86 -29.35 -14.07
N LYS A 28 8.77 -30.19 -14.56
CA LYS A 28 9.73 -29.82 -15.62
C LYS A 28 9.16 -29.95 -17.03
N ASP A 29 8.18 -30.81 -17.24
CA ASP A 29 7.61 -31.07 -18.57
C ASP A 29 6.28 -30.36 -18.84
N THR A 30 5.73 -29.60 -17.86
CA THR A 30 4.54 -28.77 -18.07
C THR A 30 4.87 -27.36 -18.55
N VAL A 31 6.10 -27.10 -19.00
CA VAL A 31 6.37 -26.02 -19.94
C VAL A 31 5.88 -26.52 -21.29
N MET A 32 4.61 -26.36 -21.58
CA MET A 32 3.94 -26.75 -22.78
C MET A 32 4.55 -26.06 -24.00
N ASP A 33 5.48 -26.74 -24.66
CA ASP A 33 5.84 -26.47 -26.04
C ASP A 33 4.75 -27.14 -26.92
N GLY A 34 3.76 -26.37 -27.37
CA GLY A 34 2.73 -26.88 -28.29
C GLY A 34 1.33 -26.26 -28.17
N GLY A 35 1.01 -25.44 -27.18
CA GLY A 35 -0.24 -24.69 -27.14
C GLY A 35 -0.25 -23.55 -28.15
N ILE A 36 -1.39 -23.24 -28.75
CA ILE A 36 -1.55 -22.12 -29.67
C ILE A 36 -1.10 -20.84 -28.91
N ARG A 37 0.12 -20.37 -29.18
CA ARG A 37 0.64 -19.10 -28.67
C ARG A 37 -0.27 -17.99 -29.21
N ILE A 38 -1.13 -17.44 -28.36
CA ILE A 38 -1.51 -16.05 -28.49
C ILE A 38 -0.22 -15.32 -28.14
N ASP A 39 0.34 -14.57 -29.07
CA ASP A 39 1.67 -13.96 -29.04
C ASP A 39 2.01 -13.41 -27.64
N ASP A 40 3.08 -13.94 -27.02
CA ASP A 40 3.30 -13.95 -25.56
C ASP A 40 3.58 -12.59 -24.89
N GLY A 41 3.58 -11.49 -25.62
CA GLY A 41 3.86 -10.14 -25.09
C GLY A 41 2.64 -9.21 -25.00
N ASP A 42 1.69 -9.34 -25.91
CA ASP A 42 0.59 -8.36 -26.04
C ASP A 42 -0.60 -8.60 -25.07
N ASP A 43 -0.71 -9.76 -24.42
CA ASP A 43 -1.88 -10.17 -23.62
C ASP A 43 -1.75 -9.87 -22.11
N LEU A 44 -0.62 -9.38 -21.68
CA LEU A 44 -0.36 -9.07 -20.27
C LEU A 44 -1.00 -7.76 -19.80
N LEU A 45 -1.09 -6.78 -20.68
CA LEU A 45 -1.81 -5.54 -20.44
C LEU A 45 -3.21 -5.60 -21.06
N ILE A 46 -4.21 -5.18 -20.32
CA ILE A 46 -5.60 -5.16 -20.79
C ILE A 46 -5.79 -3.94 -21.69
N THR A 47 -5.88 -4.16 -22.99
CA THR A 47 -6.29 -3.15 -23.97
C THR A 47 -7.58 -3.59 -24.65
N ALA A 48 -8.36 -2.66 -25.19
CA ALA A 48 -9.62 -3.00 -25.87
C ALA A 48 -9.41 -3.98 -27.05
N ALA A 49 -8.32 -3.81 -27.79
CA ALA A 49 -7.99 -4.66 -28.94
C ALA A 49 -7.64 -6.10 -28.50
N ASN A 50 -6.81 -6.25 -27.48
CA ASN A 50 -6.42 -7.54 -26.94
C ASN A 50 -7.62 -8.25 -26.32
N GLU A 51 -8.43 -7.52 -25.55
CA GLU A 51 -9.61 -8.08 -24.91
C GLU A 51 -10.60 -8.67 -25.91
N VAL A 52 -10.87 -7.97 -27.02
CA VAL A 52 -11.76 -8.51 -28.08
C VAL A 52 -11.19 -9.79 -28.69
N LYS A 53 -9.88 -9.85 -28.94
CA LYS A 53 -9.20 -11.06 -29.48
C LYS A 53 -9.34 -12.24 -28.51
N VAL A 54 -9.06 -12.00 -27.22
CA VAL A 54 -9.18 -13.02 -26.17
C VAL A 54 -10.62 -13.53 -26.06
N ARG A 55 -11.62 -12.64 -25.97
CA ARG A 55 -13.02 -13.04 -25.82
C ARG A 55 -13.55 -13.82 -27.01
N LYS A 56 -13.17 -13.45 -28.24
CA LYS A 56 -13.48 -14.24 -29.44
C LYS A 56 -12.92 -15.65 -29.35
N HIS A 57 -11.70 -15.82 -28.86
CA HIS A 57 -11.09 -17.14 -28.65
C HIS A 57 -11.85 -17.95 -27.59
N LEU A 58 -12.05 -17.36 -26.40
CA LEU A 58 -12.74 -18.01 -25.27
C LEU A 58 -14.17 -18.47 -25.64
N THR A 59 -14.88 -17.70 -26.45
CA THR A 59 -16.21 -18.09 -26.96
C THR A 59 -16.15 -19.41 -27.73
N GLN A 60 -15.12 -19.63 -28.55
CA GLN A 60 -14.98 -20.87 -29.30
C GLN A 60 -14.56 -22.04 -28.39
N VAL A 61 -13.74 -21.79 -27.38
CA VAL A 61 -13.36 -22.80 -26.36
C VAL A 61 -14.60 -23.20 -25.55
N ALA A 62 -15.36 -22.23 -25.04
CA ALA A 62 -16.57 -22.48 -24.26
C ALA A 62 -17.62 -23.32 -25.00
N LEU A 63 -17.69 -23.19 -26.34
CA LEU A 63 -18.55 -23.98 -27.21
C LEU A 63 -17.96 -25.36 -27.59
N GLY A 64 -16.79 -25.72 -27.06
CA GLY A 64 -16.08 -26.95 -27.38
C GLY A 64 -15.51 -27.03 -28.80
N ARG A 65 -15.43 -25.89 -29.52
CA ARG A 65 -14.96 -25.80 -30.91
C ARG A 65 -13.45 -25.61 -31.02
N LYS A 66 -12.80 -25.25 -29.92
CA LYS A 66 -11.35 -25.16 -29.75
C LYS A 66 -10.95 -25.87 -28.47
N PRO A 67 -9.74 -26.46 -28.41
CA PRO A 67 -9.25 -27.10 -27.21
C PRO A 67 -8.99 -26.07 -26.12
N ALA A 68 -9.10 -26.52 -24.86
CA ALA A 68 -8.68 -25.81 -23.68
C ALA A 68 -7.34 -26.33 -23.16
N ASP A 69 -6.65 -25.53 -22.34
CA ASP A 69 -5.32 -25.89 -21.83
C ASP A 69 -5.44 -26.73 -20.55
N LEU A 70 -6.33 -26.34 -19.65
CA LEU A 70 -6.42 -26.93 -18.30
C LEU A 70 -7.88 -27.04 -17.85
N ALA A 71 -8.21 -28.17 -17.22
CA ALA A 71 -9.43 -28.36 -16.45
C ALA A 71 -9.08 -28.59 -14.99
N ILE A 72 -9.65 -27.75 -14.11
CA ILE A 72 -9.48 -27.82 -12.67
C ILE A 72 -10.81 -28.27 -12.06
N ARG A 73 -10.90 -29.54 -11.63
CA ARG A 73 -12.07 -30.07 -10.93
C ARG A 73 -11.90 -29.91 -9.42
N VAL A 74 -12.93 -29.42 -8.75
CA VAL A 74 -12.91 -29.11 -7.32
C VAL A 74 -14.11 -29.72 -6.61
N GLY A 75 -13.98 -29.99 -5.30
CA GLY A 75 -15.07 -30.55 -4.50
C GLY A 75 -16.28 -29.62 -4.46
N ARG A 76 -16.06 -28.33 -4.29
CA ARG A 76 -17.09 -27.30 -4.40
C ARG A 76 -16.51 -25.95 -4.85
N LEU A 77 -17.36 -25.10 -5.39
CA LEU A 77 -17.02 -23.78 -5.91
C LEU A 77 -17.96 -22.73 -5.31
N PHE A 78 -17.40 -21.60 -4.87
CA PHE A 78 -18.18 -20.45 -4.42
C PHE A 78 -18.59 -19.57 -5.60
N ASP A 79 -19.89 -19.47 -5.82
CA ASP A 79 -20.48 -18.51 -6.75
C ASP A 79 -20.73 -17.19 -6.01
N VAL A 80 -19.89 -16.21 -6.27
CA VAL A 80 -19.95 -14.88 -5.64
C VAL A 80 -21.16 -14.07 -6.09
N PHE A 81 -21.78 -14.40 -7.24
CA PHE A 81 -22.95 -13.67 -7.76
C PHE A 81 -24.25 -14.08 -7.05
N THR A 82 -24.39 -15.38 -6.78
CA THR A 82 -25.56 -15.95 -6.11
C THR A 82 -25.33 -16.19 -4.62
N ARG A 83 -24.07 -16.06 -4.15
CA ARG A 83 -23.63 -16.36 -2.80
C ARG A 83 -23.99 -17.80 -2.39
N THR A 84 -23.71 -18.74 -3.27
CA THR A 84 -23.98 -20.17 -3.07
C THR A 84 -22.75 -21.01 -3.35
N TRP A 85 -22.75 -22.23 -2.79
CA TRP A 85 -21.73 -23.23 -3.04
C TRP A 85 -22.28 -24.31 -3.98
N ALA A 86 -21.58 -24.53 -5.10
CA ALA A 86 -21.90 -25.58 -6.06
C ALA A 86 -20.92 -26.75 -5.89
N GLU A 87 -21.46 -27.98 -5.71
CA GLU A 87 -20.66 -29.19 -5.53
C GLU A 87 -20.15 -29.72 -6.86
N ASP A 88 -18.97 -30.37 -6.82
CA ASP A 88 -18.35 -31.10 -7.95
C ASP A 88 -18.31 -30.31 -9.25
N GLN A 89 -17.58 -29.19 -9.20
CA GLN A 89 -17.48 -28.25 -10.31
C GLN A 89 -16.15 -28.42 -11.07
N GLU A 90 -16.16 -28.05 -12.33
CA GLU A 90 -14.99 -28.00 -13.21
C GLU A 90 -14.82 -26.59 -13.78
N ILE A 91 -13.60 -26.07 -13.71
CA ILE A 91 -13.19 -24.77 -14.26
C ILE A 91 -12.28 -25.04 -15.45
N ILE A 92 -12.68 -24.59 -16.63
CA ILE A 92 -11.93 -24.77 -17.87
C ILE A 92 -11.17 -23.50 -18.20
N VAL A 93 -9.86 -23.64 -18.34
CA VAL A 93 -8.91 -22.53 -18.55
C VAL A 93 -8.35 -22.61 -19.96
N SER A 94 -8.27 -21.49 -20.65
CA SER A 94 -7.54 -21.33 -21.91
C SER A 94 -6.68 -20.07 -21.85
N GLY A 95 -5.38 -20.23 -22.04
CA GLY A 95 -4.38 -19.22 -21.77
C GLY A 95 -4.44 -18.77 -20.30
N ARG A 96 -4.69 -17.49 -20.09
CA ARG A 96 -4.76 -16.88 -18.76
C ARG A 96 -6.19 -16.75 -18.22
N ARG A 97 -7.19 -17.19 -18.96
CA ARG A 97 -8.60 -16.89 -18.70
C ARG A 97 -9.44 -18.13 -18.48
N ILE A 98 -10.50 -17.96 -17.72
CA ILE A 98 -11.56 -18.96 -17.58
C ILE A 98 -12.40 -18.93 -18.86
N ALA A 99 -12.54 -20.08 -19.52
CA ALA A 99 -13.39 -20.24 -20.69
C ALA A 99 -14.79 -20.78 -20.33
N TRP A 100 -14.88 -21.67 -19.33
CA TRP A 100 -16.14 -22.30 -18.94
C TRP A 100 -16.10 -22.71 -17.46
N VAL A 101 -17.25 -22.73 -16.80
CA VAL A 101 -17.44 -23.22 -15.43
C VAL A 101 -18.78 -23.94 -15.36
N GLY A 102 -18.81 -25.09 -14.69
CA GLY A 102 -20.05 -25.83 -14.47
C GLY A 102 -19.82 -27.20 -13.84
N PRO A 103 -20.86 -28.06 -13.75
CA PRO A 103 -20.74 -29.40 -13.20
C PRO A 103 -19.68 -30.23 -13.90
N ALA A 104 -18.87 -30.97 -13.13
CA ALA A 104 -17.78 -31.78 -13.68
C ALA A 104 -18.25 -32.76 -14.73
N GLY A 105 -17.49 -32.87 -15.83
CA GLY A 105 -17.77 -33.77 -16.97
C GLY A 105 -18.83 -33.25 -17.95
N GLN A 106 -19.36 -32.07 -17.80
CA GLN A 106 -20.29 -31.45 -18.77
C GLN A 106 -19.61 -30.66 -19.88
N PHE A 107 -18.35 -30.30 -19.72
CA PHE A 107 -17.60 -29.64 -20.79
C PHE A 107 -17.32 -30.62 -21.93
N ALA A 108 -17.81 -30.32 -23.12
CA ALA A 108 -17.73 -31.19 -24.29
C ALA A 108 -16.46 -31.03 -25.14
N GLY A 109 -15.64 -30.00 -24.85
CA GLY A 109 -14.41 -29.72 -25.60
C GLY A 109 -13.23 -30.58 -25.18
N GLU A 110 -12.19 -30.59 -26.03
CA GLU A 110 -10.90 -31.19 -25.68
C GLU A 110 -10.16 -30.34 -24.64
N VAL A 111 -9.43 -31.00 -23.73
CA VAL A 111 -8.61 -30.35 -22.69
C VAL A 111 -7.25 -31.05 -22.64
N ALA A 112 -6.19 -30.26 -22.73
CA ALA A 112 -4.82 -30.74 -22.76
C ALA A 112 -4.37 -31.37 -21.43
N ALA A 113 -4.75 -30.76 -20.30
CA ALA A 113 -4.41 -31.25 -18.95
C ALA A 113 -5.61 -31.20 -18.01
N ARG A 114 -5.67 -32.14 -17.06
CA ARG A 114 -6.72 -32.16 -16.01
C ARG A 114 -6.11 -32.37 -14.64
N VAL A 115 -6.57 -31.58 -13.65
CA VAL A 115 -6.24 -31.75 -12.25
C VAL A 115 -7.51 -31.89 -11.44
N HIS A 116 -7.42 -32.58 -10.29
CA HIS A 116 -8.60 -32.85 -9.46
C HIS A 116 -8.29 -32.66 -7.97
N TYR A 117 -9.06 -31.80 -7.33
CA TYR A 117 -8.97 -31.43 -5.92
C TYR A 117 -10.32 -31.72 -5.21
N PRO A 118 -10.65 -32.99 -4.95
CA PRO A 118 -11.99 -33.39 -4.50
C PRO A 118 -12.38 -32.88 -3.12
N SER A 119 -11.39 -32.54 -2.29
CA SER A 119 -11.60 -32.08 -0.92
C SER A 119 -11.43 -30.57 -0.75
N LEU A 120 -11.08 -29.84 -1.81
CA LEU A 120 -10.83 -28.41 -1.73
C LEU A 120 -12.03 -27.59 -2.24
N SER A 121 -12.16 -26.40 -1.66
CA SER A 121 -13.17 -25.41 -2.02
C SER A 121 -12.52 -24.32 -2.88
N ALA A 122 -13.03 -24.11 -4.09
CA ALA A 122 -12.55 -23.03 -4.96
C ALA A 122 -13.28 -21.73 -4.68
N VAL A 123 -12.50 -20.66 -4.50
CA VAL A 123 -12.97 -19.28 -4.41
C VAL A 123 -12.18 -18.42 -5.41
N PRO A 124 -12.70 -17.24 -5.84
CA PRO A 124 -11.91 -16.34 -6.66
C PRO A 124 -10.63 -15.89 -5.95
N GLY A 125 -9.62 -15.54 -6.73
CA GLY A 125 -8.44 -14.86 -6.19
C GLY A 125 -8.82 -13.60 -5.43
N PHE A 126 -8.22 -13.41 -4.25
CA PHE A 126 -8.46 -12.25 -3.41
C PHE A 126 -7.85 -11.00 -4.05
N GLY A 127 -8.44 -9.87 -3.77
CA GLY A 127 -7.98 -8.57 -4.22
C GLY A 127 -7.94 -7.53 -3.12
N GLU A 128 -7.03 -6.61 -3.29
CA GLU A 128 -6.96 -5.37 -2.52
C GLU A 128 -7.62 -4.26 -3.32
N VAL A 129 -8.60 -3.59 -2.72
CA VAL A 129 -9.28 -2.45 -3.35
C VAL A 129 -8.44 -1.19 -3.25
N HIS A 130 -7.68 -1.07 -2.17
CA HIS A 130 -6.82 0.06 -1.86
C HIS A 130 -5.53 -0.42 -1.20
N LYS A 131 -4.41 -0.16 -1.81
CA LYS A 131 -3.09 -0.56 -1.32
C LYS A 131 -1.99 0.31 -1.91
N HIS A 132 -0.98 0.56 -1.09
CA HIS A 132 0.32 1.09 -1.50
C HIS A 132 1.33 -0.05 -1.50
N ILE A 133 1.72 -0.54 -2.68
CA ILE A 133 2.75 -1.60 -2.78
C ILE A 133 4.07 -1.10 -2.19
N GLU A 134 4.38 0.17 -2.37
CA GLU A 134 5.59 0.83 -1.84
C GLU A 134 5.69 0.71 -0.32
N SER A 135 4.58 0.70 0.40
CA SER A 135 4.55 0.55 1.87
C SER A 135 4.95 -0.85 2.34
N SER A 136 4.92 -1.85 1.45
CA SER A 136 5.57 -3.13 1.72
C SER A 136 7.10 -3.04 1.70
N HIS A 137 7.64 -1.97 1.12
CA HIS A 137 9.05 -1.76 0.81
C HIS A 137 9.64 -2.79 -0.14
N LEU A 138 8.80 -3.45 -0.94
CA LEU A 138 9.18 -4.44 -1.94
C LEU A 138 8.83 -3.95 -3.33
N THR A 139 9.66 -4.32 -4.32
CA THR A 139 9.25 -4.14 -5.72
C THR A 139 8.06 -5.05 -6.05
N PRO A 140 7.26 -4.73 -7.09
CA PRO A 140 6.03 -5.46 -7.42
C PRO A 140 6.21 -6.97 -7.58
N GLU A 141 7.37 -7.42 -8.02
CA GLU A 141 7.68 -8.84 -8.20
C GLU A 141 7.88 -9.56 -6.84
N TRP A 142 8.53 -8.90 -5.89
CA TRP A 142 8.72 -9.45 -4.56
C TRP A 142 7.46 -9.32 -3.71
N GLU A 143 6.67 -8.26 -3.91
CA GLU A 143 5.34 -8.17 -3.34
C GLU A 143 4.45 -9.32 -3.83
N ALA A 144 4.45 -9.62 -5.15
CA ALA A 144 3.72 -10.76 -5.68
C ALA A 144 4.16 -12.09 -5.04
N ALA A 145 5.48 -12.29 -4.83
CA ALA A 145 5.99 -13.47 -4.15
C ALA A 145 5.57 -13.58 -2.67
N LEU A 146 5.31 -12.43 -2.04
CA LEU A 146 4.83 -12.36 -0.66
C LEU A 146 3.32 -12.63 -0.56
N VAL A 147 2.50 -11.98 -1.42
CA VAL A 147 1.04 -11.96 -1.23
C VAL A 147 0.28 -13.01 -2.04
N VAL A 148 0.82 -13.48 -3.18
CA VAL A 148 0.15 -14.53 -3.99
C VAL A 148 -0.02 -15.84 -3.22
N PRO A 149 0.96 -16.33 -2.44
CA PRO A 149 0.75 -17.49 -1.57
C PRO A 149 -0.36 -17.32 -0.53
N ARG A 150 -0.74 -16.07 -0.26
CA ARG A 150 -1.81 -15.67 0.66
C ARG A 150 -3.15 -15.43 -0.02
N GLY A 151 -3.24 -15.81 -1.30
CA GLY A 151 -4.47 -15.75 -2.09
C GLY A 151 -4.68 -14.46 -2.87
N ASN A 152 -3.85 -13.44 -2.70
CA ASN A 152 -3.95 -12.19 -3.46
C ASN A 152 -3.47 -12.39 -4.90
N THR A 153 -4.33 -12.17 -5.87
CA THR A 153 -4.00 -12.29 -7.29
C THR A 153 -4.15 -11.00 -8.06
N TRP A 154 -4.73 -9.99 -7.43
CA TRP A 154 -4.88 -8.65 -7.98
C TRP A 154 -4.90 -7.60 -6.87
N THR A 155 -4.56 -6.37 -7.22
CA THR A 155 -4.59 -5.20 -6.35
C THR A 155 -4.94 -3.95 -7.15
N CYS A 156 -5.63 -3.00 -6.51
CA CYS A 156 -5.69 -1.62 -6.95
C CYS A 156 -4.58 -0.86 -6.23
N GLU A 157 -3.68 -0.33 -7.01
CA GLU A 157 -2.48 0.36 -6.53
C GLU A 157 -2.77 1.85 -6.44
N ALA A 158 -2.80 2.38 -5.22
CA ALA A 158 -2.86 3.80 -4.92
C ALA A 158 -1.47 4.41 -5.14
N SER A 159 -1.18 4.81 -6.39
CA SER A 159 0.19 4.95 -6.88
C SER A 159 0.81 6.33 -6.67
N HIS A 160 0.33 7.12 -5.70
CA HIS A 160 0.86 8.46 -5.47
C HIS A 160 2.26 8.46 -4.81
N GLU A 161 2.64 7.40 -4.12
CA GLU A 161 3.92 7.27 -3.43
C GLU A 161 5.10 7.37 -4.41
N PHE A 162 5.19 6.42 -5.34
CA PHE A 162 6.24 6.45 -6.37
C PHE A 162 6.07 7.63 -7.35
N ALA A 163 4.83 8.07 -7.57
CA ALA A 163 4.55 9.26 -8.38
C ALA A 163 5.15 10.55 -7.79
N ASN A 164 5.15 10.69 -6.46
CA ASN A 164 5.80 11.80 -5.77
C ASN A 164 7.33 11.74 -5.86
N VAL A 165 7.90 10.56 -6.14
CA VAL A 165 9.33 10.39 -6.36
C VAL A 165 9.73 10.61 -7.82
N ASN A 166 8.95 10.07 -8.77
CA ASN A 166 9.27 10.12 -10.20
C ASN A 166 8.01 10.06 -11.06
N GLY A 167 7.22 11.14 -11.04
CA GLY A 167 5.90 11.24 -11.65
C GLY A 167 5.79 10.73 -13.07
N GLU A 168 6.73 11.07 -13.94
CA GLU A 168 6.70 10.69 -15.36
C GLU A 168 6.81 9.16 -15.57
N ARG A 169 7.42 8.44 -14.62
CA ARG A 169 7.71 7.01 -14.70
C ARG A 169 6.84 6.14 -13.80
N ASN A 170 5.87 6.73 -13.11
CA ASN A 170 5.03 6.01 -12.17
C ASN A 170 4.31 4.81 -12.83
N LEU A 171 3.58 5.03 -13.91
CA LEU A 171 2.86 3.96 -14.58
C LEU A 171 3.79 2.90 -15.19
N ASP A 172 4.99 3.31 -15.63
CA ASP A 172 5.99 2.38 -16.18
C ASP A 172 6.39 1.33 -15.12
N MET A 173 6.51 1.71 -13.85
CA MET A 173 6.83 0.79 -12.75
C MET A 173 5.88 -0.41 -12.74
N TRP A 174 4.58 -0.14 -12.73
CA TRP A 174 3.52 -1.14 -12.59
C TRP A 174 3.28 -1.93 -13.87
N PHE A 175 3.27 -1.26 -15.02
CA PHE A 175 3.10 -1.92 -16.31
C PHE A 175 4.27 -2.87 -16.64
N GLU A 176 5.50 -2.44 -16.37
CA GLU A 176 6.68 -3.26 -16.63
C GLU A 176 6.71 -4.52 -15.73
N ALA A 177 6.28 -4.43 -14.47
CA ALA A 177 6.14 -5.60 -13.61
C ALA A 177 5.21 -6.65 -14.24
N ARG A 178 4.06 -6.21 -14.76
CA ARG A 178 3.12 -7.09 -15.44
C ARG A 178 3.69 -7.67 -16.74
N LYS A 179 4.36 -6.86 -17.56
CA LYS A 179 5.03 -7.32 -18.80
C LYS A 179 6.14 -8.34 -18.53
N ARG A 180 6.84 -8.23 -17.40
CA ARG A 180 7.82 -9.23 -16.95
C ARG A 180 7.19 -10.53 -16.44
N GLY A 181 5.86 -10.61 -16.40
CA GLY A 181 5.12 -11.81 -16.06
C GLY A 181 4.74 -11.93 -14.58
N SER A 182 4.70 -10.84 -13.83
CA SER A 182 4.15 -10.86 -12.47
C SER A 182 2.75 -11.48 -12.47
N PRO A 183 2.47 -12.48 -11.62
CA PRO A 183 1.13 -13.07 -11.52
C PRO A 183 0.13 -12.15 -10.83
N LEU A 184 0.60 -11.16 -10.08
CA LEU A 184 -0.24 -10.14 -9.45
C LEU A 184 -0.68 -9.13 -10.52
N LYS A 185 -2.01 -8.98 -10.71
CA LYS A 185 -2.57 -7.95 -11.58
C LYS A 185 -2.64 -6.66 -10.79
N ILE A 186 -1.97 -5.64 -11.28
CA ILE A 186 -1.94 -4.32 -10.68
C ILE A 186 -2.83 -3.41 -11.51
N PHE A 187 -3.99 -3.04 -10.96
CA PHE A 187 -4.84 -1.99 -11.50
C PHE A 187 -4.41 -0.67 -10.88
N ILE A 188 -4.11 0.31 -11.70
CA ILE A 188 -3.44 1.52 -11.27
C ILE A 188 -4.46 2.62 -11.04
N LEU A 189 -4.31 3.31 -9.92
CA LEU A 189 -4.98 4.57 -9.59
C LEU A 189 -3.91 5.67 -9.59
N PRO A 190 -3.80 6.49 -10.63
CA PRO A 190 -2.87 7.62 -10.65
C PRO A 190 -3.15 8.60 -9.51
N GLY A 191 -2.09 9.05 -8.85
CA GLY A 191 -2.17 9.82 -7.62
C GLY A 191 -2.84 11.19 -7.75
N SER A 192 -3.82 11.47 -6.93
CA SER A 192 -4.40 12.80 -6.75
C SER A 192 -3.43 13.71 -5.96
N ALA A 193 -2.73 13.13 -5.02
CA ALA A 193 -1.78 13.76 -4.10
C ALA A 193 -0.36 13.86 -4.69
N VAL A 194 -0.24 14.33 -5.92
CA VAL A 194 1.06 14.50 -6.62
C VAL A 194 1.16 15.94 -7.13
N PRO A 195 1.77 16.85 -6.33
CA PRO A 195 2.16 16.70 -4.92
C PRO A 195 0.96 16.69 -3.96
N PRO A 196 1.16 16.27 -2.69
CA PRO A 196 0.09 16.21 -1.68
C PRO A 196 -0.58 17.55 -1.43
N SER A 197 0.17 18.65 -1.42
CA SER A 197 -0.35 20.01 -1.32
C SER A 197 0.40 20.96 -2.26
N ALA A 198 -0.16 22.17 -2.42
CA ALA A 198 0.50 23.22 -3.22
C ALA A 198 1.77 23.80 -2.57
N TYR A 199 2.06 23.42 -1.34
CA TYR A 199 3.16 23.95 -0.52
C TYR A 199 4.36 23.01 -0.44
N GLU A 200 4.30 21.85 -1.10
CA GLU A 200 5.32 20.81 -1.00
C GLU A 200 6.07 20.62 -2.30
N ALA A 201 7.38 20.40 -2.17
CA ALA A 201 8.22 19.96 -3.25
C ALA A 201 8.15 18.43 -3.37
N GLY A 202 7.97 17.94 -4.59
CA GLY A 202 7.95 16.51 -4.92
C GLY A 202 8.65 16.25 -6.25
N GLY A 203 8.90 15.00 -6.56
CA GLY A 203 9.47 14.55 -7.83
C GLY A 203 8.45 14.47 -8.99
N GLY A 204 7.17 14.71 -8.71
CA GLY A 204 6.10 14.69 -9.69
C GLY A 204 5.04 15.77 -9.47
N ARG A 205 4.28 16.04 -10.53
CA ARG A 205 3.08 16.87 -10.48
C ARG A 205 2.10 16.38 -11.53
N TYR A 206 0.86 16.11 -11.12
CA TYR A 206 -0.22 15.70 -12.01
C TYR A 206 -1.34 16.74 -12.06
N ASP A 207 -1.97 16.82 -13.21
CA ASP A 207 -3.12 17.67 -13.48
C ASP A 207 -4.17 16.98 -14.37
N TYR A 208 -5.11 17.75 -14.90
CA TYR A 208 -6.16 17.27 -15.81
C TYR A 208 -5.63 16.50 -17.01
N GLU A 209 -4.61 17.02 -17.69
CA GLU A 209 -4.08 16.41 -18.93
C GLU A 209 -3.35 15.09 -18.63
N ASP A 210 -2.65 15.02 -17.49
CA ASP A 210 -2.00 13.80 -17.03
C ASP A 210 -3.06 12.71 -16.73
N GLN A 211 -4.06 13.03 -15.94
CA GLN A 211 -5.12 12.08 -15.57
C GLN A 211 -5.86 11.56 -16.80
N LYS A 212 -6.19 12.43 -17.75
CA LYS A 212 -6.82 12.07 -19.02
C LYS A 212 -5.94 11.13 -19.85
N ARG A 213 -4.66 11.42 -19.95
CA ARG A 213 -3.66 10.60 -20.64
C ARG A 213 -3.53 9.22 -19.97
N PHE A 214 -3.48 9.17 -18.65
CA PHE A 214 -3.35 7.93 -17.89
C PHE A 214 -4.55 7.01 -18.12
N LEU A 215 -5.75 7.50 -17.98
CA LEU A 215 -6.99 6.74 -18.22
C LEU A 215 -7.10 6.21 -19.66
N ALA A 216 -6.53 6.93 -20.62
CA ALA A 216 -6.51 6.50 -22.02
C ALA A 216 -5.43 5.45 -22.33
N SER A 217 -4.46 5.24 -21.46
CA SER A 217 -3.28 4.40 -21.73
C SER A 217 -3.56 2.90 -21.67
N SER A 218 -4.42 2.46 -20.76
CA SER A 218 -4.75 1.04 -20.56
C SER A 218 -6.06 0.89 -19.78
N LEU A 219 -6.79 -0.20 -20.02
CA LEU A 219 -7.94 -0.59 -19.19
C LEU A 219 -7.52 -1.09 -17.79
N MET A 220 -6.22 -1.16 -17.51
CA MET A 220 -5.70 -1.40 -16.16
C MET A 220 -5.56 -0.11 -15.34
N VAL A 221 -5.74 1.07 -15.92
CA VAL A 221 -5.90 2.31 -15.16
C VAL A 221 -7.37 2.46 -14.80
N ALA A 222 -7.70 2.24 -13.52
CA ALA A 222 -9.07 2.08 -13.07
C ALA A 222 -9.75 3.40 -12.70
N GLY A 223 -8.98 4.41 -12.28
CA GLY A 223 -9.59 5.65 -11.80
C GLY A 223 -8.59 6.71 -11.39
N LEU A 224 -8.96 7.52 -10.42
CA LEU A 224 -8.14 8.49 -9.69
C LEU A 224 -7.95 7.94 -8.28
N ASP A 225 -6.72 7.94 -7.83
CA ASP A 225 -6.35 7.58 -6.47
C ASP A 225 -7.01 8.47 -5.43
N GLU A 226 -7.03 8.02 -4.19
CA GLU A 226 -7.63 8.69 -3.06
C GLU A 226 -7.38 10.22 -3.07
N VAL A 227 -8.47 10.97 -2.98
CA VAL A 227 -8.40 12.43 -2.92
C VAL A 227 -8.27 12.85 -1.46
N MET A 228 -7.03 12.99 -1.01
CA MET A 228 -6.70 13.30 0.38
C MET A 228 -6.78 14.79 0.72
N ASP A 229 -6.49 15.69 -0.23
CA ASP A 229 -6.52 17.14 0.01
C ASP A 229 -7.96 17.68 0.01
N TRP A 230 -8.74 17.26 1.02
CA TRP A 230 -10.11 17.76 1.21
C TRP A 230 -10.21 19.28 1.31
N PRO A 231 -9.27 20.01 1.97
CA PRO A 231 -9.25 21.47 1.92
C PRO A 231 -9.22 22.04 0.51
N ALA A 232 -8.49 21.41 -0.42
CA ALA A 232 -8.45 21.86 -1.81
C ALA A 232 -9.75 21.54 -2.56
N VAL A 233 -10.41 20.43 -2.26
CA VAL A 233 -11.72 20.12 -2.86
C VAL A 233 -12.81 21.07 -2.36
N SER A 234 -12.84 21.35 -1.05
CA SER A 234 -13.93 22.08 -0.39
C SER A 234 -13.79 23.60 -0.38
N ASN A 235 -12.56 24.13 -0.55
CA ASN A 235 -12.27 25.58 -0.49
C ASN A 235 -11.80 26.11 -1.86
N PRO A 236 -12.61 26.93 -2.54
CA PRO A 236 -12.24 27.52 -3.85
C PRO A 236 -11.00 28.43 -3.81
N ASP A 237 -10.64 28.94 -2.65
CA ASP A 237 -9.46 29.81 -2.49
C ASP A 237 -8.16 29.00 -2.28
N ASN A 238 -8.24 27.66 -2.15
CA ASN A 238 -7.07 26.81 -2.00
C ASN A 238 -6.28 26.74 -3.32
N PRO A 239 -4.94 26.89 -3.30
CA PRO A 239 -4.12 26.89 -4.51
C PRO A 239 -4.15 25.58 -5.31
N SER A 240 -4.54 24.46 -4.72
CA SER A 240 -4.71 23.16 -5.40
C SER A 240 -6.12 22.92 -5.92
N HIS A 241 -7.08 23.81 -5.67
CA HIS A 241 -8.50 23.62 -5.99
C HIS A 241 -8.73 23.28 -7.46
N GLU A 242 -8.32 24.16 -8.37
CA GLU A 242 -8.50 23.97 -9.81
C GLU A 242 -7.76 22.71 -10.33
N ARG A 243 -6.60 22.39 -9.78
CA ARG A 243 -5.84 21.19 -10.15
C ARG A 243 -6.63 19.91 -9.83
N LEU A 244 -7.13 19.79 -8.60
CA LEU A 244 -7.85 18.60 -8.17
C LEU A 244 -9.21 18.47 -8.88
N TRP A 245 -9.95 19.56 -9.03
CA TRP A 245 -11.19 19.51 -9.77
C TRP A 245 -10.98 19.19 -11.25
N GLY A 246 -9.87 19.62 -11.85
CA GLY A 246 -9.47 19.19 -13.19
C GLY A 246 -9.22 17.69 -13.28
N MET A 247 -8.53 17.08 -12.30
CA MET A 247 -8.32 15.63 -12.28
C MET A 247 -9.62 14.85 -12.05
N ILE A 248 -10.53 15.38 -11.22
CA ILE A 248 -11.89 14.84 -11.04
C ILE A 248 -12.67 14.90 -12.35
N GLU A 249 -12.63 16.04 -13.08
CA GLU A 249 -13.26 16.19 -14.38
C GLU A 249 -12.75 15.17 -15.40
N ALA A 250 -11.42 15.03 -15.53
CA ALA A 250 -10.79 14.04 -16.41
C ALA A 250 -11.23 12.61 -16.06
N SER A 251 -11.42 12.32 -14.76
CA SER A 251 -11.88 11.01 -14.29
C SER A 251 -13.34 10.75 -14.66
N PHE A 252 -14.22 11.75 -14.61
CA PHE A 252 -15.59 11.63 -15.13
C PHE A 252 -15.61 11.41 -16.64
N GLU A 253 -14.81 12.16 -17.42
CA GLU A 253 -14.70 11.97 -18.87
C GLU A 253 -14.22 10.57 -19.24
N GLY A 254 -13.17 10.08 -18.55
CA GLY A 254 -12.58 8.76 -18.75
C GLY A 254 -13.38 7.62 -18.13
N ARG A 255 -14.46 7.92 -17.39
CA ARG A 255 -15.25 6.96 -16.60
C ARG A 255 -14.44 6.17 -15.58
N GLY A 256 -13.37 6.76 -15.07
CA GLY A 256 -12.59 6.23 -13.96
C GLY A 256 -13.38 6.30 -12.65
N VAL A 257 -13.01 5.46 -11.69
CA VAL A 257 -13.48 5.60 -10.31
C VAL A 257 -12.73 6.77 -9.67
N ILE A 258 -13.30 7.44 -8.70
CA ILE A 258 -12.67 8.53 -7.97
C ILE A 258 -12.66 8.12 -6.51
N GLU A 259 -11.50 7.66 -6.05
CA GLU A 259 -11.34 7.20 -4.67
C GLU A 259 -11.22 8.38 -3.72
N GLY A 260 -11.63 8.18 -2.49
CA GLY A 260 -11.65 9.21 -1.49
C GLY A 260 -10.91 8.83 -0.21
N HIS A 261 -10.56 9.88 0.56
CA HIS A 261 -9.93 9.80 1.86
C HIS A 261 -10.68 10.72 2.83
N GLY A 262 -11.63 10.16 3.56
CA GLY A 262 -12.56 10.91 4.41
C GLY A 262 -12.14 10.99 5.87
N ALA A 263 -10.83 11.00 6.17
CA ALA A 263 -10.32 11.06 7.54
C ALA A 263 -10.91 12.25 8.32
N GLY A 264 -11.59 11.95 9.43
CA GLY A 264 -12.20 12.96 10.29
C GLY A 264 -13.46 13.63 9.77
N LEU A 265 -13.90 13.34 8.55
CA LEU A 265 -15.15 13.83 7.95
C LEU A 265 -16.34 12.99 8.45
N ASN A 266 -16.96 13.40 9.52
CA ASN A 266 -18.04 12.65 10.16
C ASN A 266 -19.29 13.47 10.47
N SER A 267 -19.26 14.79 10.32
CA SER A 267 -20.47 15.61 10.39
C SER A 267 -21.33 15.39 9.14
N LEU A 268 -22.65 15.50 9.31
CA LEU A 268 -23.59 15.28 8.20
C LEU A 268 -23.36 16.22 7.01
N PRO A 269 -23.09 17.54 7.19
CA PRO A 269 -22.75 18.41 6.08
C PRO A 269 -21.49 17.99 5.32
N GLU A 270 -20.42 17.61 6.03
CA GLU A 270 -19.15 17.20 5.42
C GLU A 270 -19.30 15.91 4.63
N VAL A 271 -19.96 14.89 5.19
CA VAL A 271 -20.21 13.62 4.47
C VAL A 271 -21.07 13.83 3.22
N ASN A 272 -22.07 14.72 3.29
CA ASN A 272 -22.84 15.05 2.09
C ASN A 272 -22.02 15.83 1.06
N ALA A 273 -21.17 16.76 1.48
CA ALA A 273 -20.28 17.50 0.58
C ALA A 273 -19.26 16.56 -0.09
N PHE A 274 -18.68 15.65 0.67
CA PHE A 274 -17.76 14.61 0.19
C PHE A 274 -18.42 13.72 -0.88
N ALA A 275 -19.60 13.17 -0.59
CA ALA A 275 -20.35 12.38 -1.58
C ALA A 275 -20.75 13.21 -2.81
N ALA A 276 -21.12 14.50 -2.62
CA ALA A 276 -21.54 15.39 -3.71
C ALA A 276 -20.38 15.78 -4.63
N SER A 277 -19.12 15.74 -4.16
CA SER A 277 -17.95 16.03 -4.98
C SER A 277 -17.60 14.91 -5.96
N GLY A 278 -18.24 13.73 -5.83
CA GLY A 278 -18.00 12.58 -6.69
C GLY A 278 -16.98 11.58 -6.12
N LEU A 279 -16.44 11.85 -4.92
CA LEU A 279 -15.59 10.91 -4.21
C LEU A 279 -16.42 9.70 -3.78
N SER A 280 -16.00 8.51 -4.20
CA SER A 280 -16.87 7.32 -4.19
C SER A 280 -16.58 6.34 -3.06
N SER A 281 -15.43 6.44 -2.41
CA SER A 281 -15.01 5.53 -1.33
C SER A 281 -14.41 6.24 -0.14
N ASP A 282 -14.20 5.47 0.94
CA ASP A 282 -13.44 5.90 2.09
C ASP A 282 -12.92 4.70 2.90
N HIS A 283 -11.62 4.72 3.24
CA HIS A 283 -10.95 3.71 4.06
C HIS A 283 -10.61 4.21 5.48
N GLU A 284 -10.84 5.48 5.80
CA GLU A 284 -10.56 6.11 7.08
C GLU A 284 -11.74 6.02 8.07
N ILE A 285 -12.34 4.86 8.14
CA ILE A 285 -13.52 4.59 8.99
C ILE A 285 -13.08 4.15 10.38
N ARG A 286 -13.63 4.78 11.45
CA ARG A 286 -13.22 4.52 12.83
C ARG A 286 -14.31 3.98 13.74
N ASN A 287 -15.55 4.28 13.44
CA ASN A 287 -16.67 3.86 14.26
C ASN A 287 -17.91 3.58 13.43
N VAL A 288 -18.88 2.89 14.04
CA VAL A 288 -20.09 2.44 13.34
C VAL A 288 -21.02 3.58 12.93
N ASP A 289 -21.05 4.71 13.64
CA ASP A 289 -21.90 5.85 13.27
C ASP A 289 -21.40 6.51 12.00
N GLU A 290 -20.10 6.68 11.92
CA GLU A 290 -19.40 7.17 10.74
C GLU A 290 -19.62 6.23 9.54
N ALA A 291 -19.34 4.92 9.72
CA ALA A 291 -19.56 3.90 8.69
C ALA A 291 -20.99 3.91 8.16
N TRP A 292 -21.98 3.93 9.06
CA TRP A 292 -23.40 3.96 8.70
C TRP A 292 -23.77 5.23 7.95
N THR A 293 -23.26 6.38 8.40
CA THR A 293 -23.53 7.67 7.75
C THR A 293 -22.98 7.71 6.34
N LYS A 294 -21.72 7.30 6.13
CA LYS A 294 -21.05 7.26 4.83
C LYS A 294 -21.73 6.24 3.90
N LEU A 295 -21.96 5.02 4.37
CA LEU A 295 -22.63 3.96 3.59
C LEU A 295 -24.03 4.39 3.11
N SER A 296 -24.82 5.03 3.99
CA SER A 296 -26.17 5.50 3.66
C SER A 296 -26.19 6.71 2.70
N ARG A 297 -25.04 7.26 2.33
CA ARG A 297 -24.88 8.30 1.28
C ARG A 297 -24.24 7.73 0.01
N GLY A 298 -24.09 6.41 -0.06
CA GLY A 298 -23.56 5.74 -1.23
C GLY A 298 -22.04 5.72 -1.33
N ILE A 299 -21.34 6.10 -0.25
CA ILE A 299 -19.88 5.98 -0.16
C ILE A 299 -19.55 4.52 0.07
N PHE A 300 -18.67 3.97 -0.76
CA PHE A 300 -18.16 2.61 -0.62
C PHE A 300 -17.18 2.56 0.56
N LEU A 301 -17.32 1.58 1.45
CA LEU A 301 -16.47 1.44 2.62
C LEU A 301 -15.35 0.44 2.37
N GLU A 302 -14.12 0.86 2.60
CA GLU A 302 -12.92 0.05 2.51
C GLU A 302 -12.34 -0.15 3.91
N LEU A 303 -12.86 -1.16 4.59
CA LEU A 303 -12.57 -1.37 6.00
C LEU A 303 -11.18 -1.96 6.21
N ARG A 304 -10.44 -1.37 7.15
CA ARG A 304 -9.13 -1.85 7.61
C ARG A 304 -9.28 -2.62 8.95
N PRO A 305 -8.37 -3.58 9.26
CA PRO A 305 -8.49 -4.41 10.46
C PRO A 305 -8.63 -3.65 11.78
N GLN A 306 -8.10 -2.43 11.85
CA GLN A 306 -8.11 -1.59 13.04
C GLN A 306 -9.53 -1.20 13.51
N CYS A 307 -10.51 -1.25 12.61
CA CYS A 307 -11.90 -0.87 12.93
C CYS A 307 -12.89 -2.05 13.00
N TYR A 308 -12.44 -3.29 12.76
CA TYR A 308 -13.36 -4.43 12.63
C TYR A 308 -14.15 -4.74 13.90
N ASP A 309 -13.51 -4.60 15.05
CA ASP A 309 -14.13 -4.84 16.37
C ASP A 309 -15.33 -3.92 16.64
N THR A 310 -15.27 -2.69 16.15
CA THR A 310 -16.32 -1.68 16.33
C THR A 310 -17.23 -1.58 15.11
N VAL A 311 -16.67 -1.54 13.91
CA VAL A 311 -17.45 -1.28 12.69
C VAL A 311 -18.19 -2.51 12.21
N ILE A 312 -17.51 -3.67 12.04
CA ILE A 312 -18.20 -4.89 11.55
C ILE A 312 -19.26 -5.33 12.56
N THR A 313 -18.89 -5.43 13.84
CA THR A 313 -19.85 -5.81 14.89
C THR A 313 -21.03 -4.84 14.99
N GLY A 314 -20.75 -3.53 14.85
CA GLY A 314 -21.76 -2.50 14.90
C GLY A 314 -22.70 -2.50 13.68
N LEU A 315 -22.19 -2.71 12.48
CA LEU A 315 -23.00 -2.83 11.26
C LEU A 315 -23.91 -4.06 11.31
N ILE A 316 -23.39 -5.21 11.78
CA ILE A 316 -24.18 -6.43 12.00
C ILE A 316 -25.28 -6.15 13.03
N ALA A 317 -24.95 -5.52 14.16
CA ALA A 317 -25.92 -5.20 15.22
C ALA A 317 -27.03 -4.22 14.75
N ARG A 318 -26.73 -3.37 13.77
CA ARG A 318 -27.72 -2.48 13.09
C ARG A 318 -28.55 -3.19 12.03
N GLY A 319 -28.25 -4.46 11.74
CA GLY A 319 -28.98 -5.26 10.75
C GLY A 319 -28.62 -4.93 9.31
N LEU A 320 -27.34 -4.62 9.02
CA LEU A 320 -26.87 -4.48 7.65
C LEU A 320 -26.92 -5.84 6.95
N ASP A 321 -27.81 -6.01 5.99
CA ASP A 321 -27.98 -7.24 5.20
C ASP A 321 -27.18 -7.21 3.90
N ASP A 322 -27.11 -6.05 3.24
CA ASP A 322 -26.39 -5.86 1.99
C ASP A 322 -25.00 -5.27 2.23
N TRP A 323 -23.99 -6.12 2.04
CA TRP A 323 -22.58 -5.78 2.16
C TRP A 323 -21.91 -5.46 0.82
N SER A 324 -22.70 -5.28 -0.25
CA SER A 324 -22.15 -5.06 -1.60
C SER A 324 -21.31 -3.78 -1.75
N ASN A 325 -21.54 -2.80 -0.87
CA ASN A 325 -20.77 -1.55 -0.81
C ASN A 325 -19.71 -1.56 0.30
N VAL A 326 -19.19 -2.74 0.65
CA VAL A 326 -18.13 -2.90 1.65
C VAL A 326 -17.04 -3.80 1.08
N ALA A 327 -15.80 -3.38 1.22
CA ALA A 327 -14.60 -4.19 1.02
C ALA A 327 -13.74 -4.25 2.29
N LEU A 328 -12.83 -5.21 2.32
CA LEU A 328 -11.79 -5.34 3.33
C LEU A 328 -10.46 -5.05 2.65
N THR A 329 -9.65 -4.16 3.21
CA THR A 329 -8.37 -3.75 2.63
C THR A 329 -7.24 -3.74 3.65
N THR A 330 -6.00 -3.72 3.19
CA THR A 330 -4.82 -3.60 4.05
C THR A 330 -4.30 -2.18 4.13
N ASP A 331 -4.46 -1.40 3.06
CA ASP A 331 -3.88 -0.09 2.92
C ASP A 331 -2.33 -0.15 3.08
N ASP A 332 -1.73 0.72 3.84
CA ASP A 332 -0.31 0.69 4.21
C ASP A 332 0.02 -0.52 5.09
N ARG A 333 0.78 -1.46 4.57
CA ARG A 333 1.25 -2.63 5.31
C ARG A 333 2.63 -3.06 4.88
N SER A 334 3.58 -3.06 5.82
CA SER A 334 4.95 -3.50 5.55
C SER A 334 5.06 -5.00 5.26
N ALA A 335 6.15 -5.40 4.60
CA ALA A 335 6.45 -6.82 4.38
C ALA A 335 6.60 -7.58 5.69
N SER A 336 7.26 -7.00 6.69
CA SER A 336 7.43 -7.61 8.03
C SER A 336 6.09 -7.84 8.72
N GLU A 337 5.16 -6.88 8.63
CA GLU A 337 3.82 -7.04 9.17
C GLU A 337 3.03 -8.12 8.41
N THR A 338 3.14 -8.15 7.09
CA THR A 338 2.51 -9.17 6.24
C THR A 338 3.05 -10.58 6.53
N LEU A 339 4.34 -10.73 6.84
CA LEU A 339 4.93 -12.00 7.24
C LEU A 339 4.36 -12.51 8.58
N VAL A 340 4.05 -11.61 9.51
CA VAL A 340 3.55 -11.95 10.85
C VAL A 340 2.02 -12.15 10.84
N LYS A 341 1.27 -11.21 10.28
CA LYS A 341 -0.20 -11.20 10.33
C LYS A 341 -0.84 -11.92 9.14
N GLY A 342 -0.31 -11.70 7.95
CA GLY A 342 -0.89 -12.10 6.67
C GLY A 342 -1.26 -10.89 5.80
N ALA A 343 -1.80 -11.15 4.62
CA ALA A 343 -2.32 -10.16 3.68
C ALA A 343 -3.86 -10.12 3.76
N THR A 344 -4.55 -10.14 2.62
CA THR A 344 -6.03 -10.10 2.57
C THR A 344 -6.68 -11.30 3.26
N GLU A 345 -6.05 -12.48 3.26
CA GLU A 345 -6.57 -13.65 3.98
C GLU A 345 -6.65 -13.42 5.50
N TYR A 346 -5.77 -12.60 6.05
CA TYR A 346 -5.86 -12.16 7.44
C TYR A 346 -7.10 -11.28 7.66
N ASN A 347 -7.35 -10.33 6.76
CA ASN A 347 -8.52 -9.46 6.83
C ASN A 347 -9.82 -10.28 6.80
N VAL A 348 -9.89 -11.30 5.94
CA VAL A 348 -11.05 -12.22 5.89
C VAL A 348 -11.21 -12.98 7.20
N ARG A 349 -10.12 -13.55 7.75
CA ARG A 349 -10.16 -14.26 9.05
C ARG A 349 -10.64 -13.37 10.18
N GLU A 350 -10.12 -12.15 10.26
CA GLU A 350 -10.51 -11.21 11.31
C GLU A 350 -11.97 -10.76 11.15
N ALA A 351 -12.44 -10.48 9.93
CA ALA A 351 -13.83 -10.14 9.69
C ALA A 351 -14.78 -11.28 10.13
N ILE A 352 -14.42 -12.53 9.83
CA ILE A 352 -15.16 -13.72 10.32
C ILE A 352 -15.11 -13.79 11.84
N ARG A 353 -13.99 -13.56 12.47
CA ARG A 353 -13.83 -13.53 13.92
C ARG A 353 -14.74 -12.50 14.59
N TYR A 354 -14.97 -11.36 13.95
CA TYR A 354 -15.89 -10.33 14.42
C TYR A 354 -17.35 -10.51 13.96
N GLY A 355 -17.68 -11.67 13.40
CA GLY A 355 -19.07 -12.12 13.19
C GLY A 355 -19.58 -12.00 11.77
N LEU A 356 -18.75 -11.57 10.80
CA LEU A 356 -19.17 -11.59 9.41
C LEU A 356 -19.20 -13.05 8.90
N SER A 357 -20.24 -13.43 8.15
CA SER A 357 -20.27 -14.78 7.58
C SER A 357 -19.12 -14.99 6.58
N PRO A 358 -18.54 -16.21 6.47
CA PRO A 358 -17.49 -16.48 5.51
C PRO A 358 -17.83 -16.06 4.08
N ASP A 359 -19.07 -16.29 3.65
CA ASP A 359 -19.53 -15.97 2.30
C ASP A 359 -19.53 -14.46 2.04
N LEU A 360 -19.96 -13.65 3.02
CA LEU A 360 -19.90 -12.19 2.93
C LEU A 360 -18.46 -11.68 3.00
N ALA A 361 -17.64 -12.22 3.88
CA ALA A 361 -16.25 -11.85 4.00
C ALA A 361 -15.47 -12.13 2.70
N LEU A 362 -15.76 -13.27 2.03
CA LEU A 362 -15.19 -13.59 0.72
C LEU A 362 -15.67 -12.61 -0.37
N GLN A 363 -16.95 -12.20 -0.38
CA GLN A 363 -17.43 -11.17 -1.32
C GLN A 363 -16.72 -9.84 -1.12
N CYS A 364 -16.44 -9.45 0.14
CA CYS A 364 -15.75 -8.20 0.48
C CYS A 364 -14.28 -8.12 0.00
N VAL A 365 -13.67 -9.23 -0.40
CA VAL A 365 -12.31 -9.27 -0.95
C VAL A 365 -12.25 -9.80 -2.39
N THR A 366 -13.39 -9.98 -3.01
CA THR A 366 -13.47 -10.51 -4.37
C THR A 366 -14.37 -9.64 -5.25
N ILE A 367 -15.68 -9.94 -5.30
CA ILE A 367 -16.59 -9.30 -6.24
C ILE A 367 -16.95 -7.86 -5.87
N ASN A 368 -17.05 -7.53 -4.57
CA ASN A 368 -17.45 -6.18 -4.16
C ASN A 368 -16.40 -5.13 -4.59
N PRO A 369 -15.10 -5.29 -4.20
CA PRO A 369 -14.07 -4.36 -4.65
C PRO A 369 -13.91 -4.36 -6.17
N ALA A 370 -14.02 -5.51 -6.85
CA ALA A 370 -13.93 -5.57 -8.29
C ALA A 370 -15.05 -4.79 -9.00
N ARG A 371 -16.29 -4.82 -8.46
CA ARG A 371 -17.42 -4.03 -8.98
C ARG A 371 -17.26 -2.55 -8.70
N HIS A 372 -16.83 -2.19 -7.49
CA HIS A 372 -16.57 -0.80 -7.16
C HIS A 372 -15.56 -0.19 -8.14
N MET A 373 -14.43 -0.87 -8.35
CA MET A 373 -13.38 -0.46 -9.28
C MET A 373 -13.74 -0.65 -10.77
N ARG A 374 -14.92 -1.19 -11.09
CA ARG A 374 -15.38 -1.46 -12.46
C ARG A 374 -14.47 -2.40 -13.24
N ILE A 375 -13.78 -3.29 -12.56
CA ILE A 375 -12.85 -4.28 -13.11
C ILE A 375 -13.37 -5.72 -13.01
N ASP A 376 -14.61 -5.91 -12.59
CA ASP A 376 -15.27 -7.21 -12.42
C ASP A 376 -15.45 -8.01 -13.73
N ALA A 377 -15.18 -7.38 -14.87
CA ALA A 377 -15.07 -8.05 -16.15
C ALA A 377 -13.81 -8.95 -16.26
N TRP A 378 -12.82 -8.74 -15.38
CA TRP A 378 -11.51 -9.41 -15.43
C TRP A 378 -11.16 -10.18 -14.15
N VAL A 379 -11.56 -9.70 -12.98
CA VAL A 379 -11.21 -10.27 -11.66
C VAL A 379 -12.42 -10.39 -10.75
N GLY A 380 -12.24 -10.92 -9.54
CA GLY A 380 -13.24 -10.97 -8.47
C GLY A 380 -14.29 -12.08 -8.58
N SER A 381 -14.26 -12.94 -9.61
CA SER A 381 -15.20 -14.06 -9.74
C SER A 381 -14.62 -15.22 -10.55
N LEU A 382 -15.07 -16.45 -10.27
CA LEU A 382 -14.80 -17.64 -11.07
C LEU A 382 -15.86 -17.75 -12.18
N ALA A 383 -15.72 -16.93 -13.21
CA ALA A 383 -16.68 -16.90 -14.31
C ALA A 383 -15.98 -16.76 -15.68
N PRO A 384 -16.60 -17.23 -16.78
CA PRO A 384 -16.02 -17.13 -18.11
C PRO A 384 -15.61 -15.69 -18.48
N GLY A 385 -14.42 -15.55 -19.08
CA GLY A 385 -13.84 -14.28 -19.48
C GLY A 385 -12.93 -13.62 -18.43
N ARG A 386 -12.99 -14.04 -17.14
CA ARG A 386 -12.13 -13.55 -16.07
C ARG A 386 -10.76 -14.21 -16.13
N PHE A 387 -9.77 -13.59 -15.49
CA PHE A 387 -8.50 -14.27 -15.27
C PHE A 387 -8.74 -15.57 -14.48
N ALA A 388 -7.98 -16.60 -14.81
CA ALA A 388 -8.04 -17.87 -14.10
C ALA A 388 -7.25 -17.77 -12.78
N ASP A 389 -7.80 -16.95 -11.87
CA ASP A 389 -7.29 -16.65 -10.54
C ASP A 389 -8.13 -17.40 -9.53
N ILE A 390 -7.59 -18.51 -9.02
CA ILE A 390 -8.35 -19.48 -8.24
C ILE A 390 -7.60 -19.76 -6.95
N VAL A 391 -8.24 -19.52 -5.82
CA VAL A 391 -7.74 -19.92 -4.49
C VAL A 391 -8.47 -21.17 -4.06
N LEU A 392 -7.73 -22.22 -3.74
CA LEU A 392 -8.25 -23.48 -3.24
C LEU A 392 -8.05 -23.54 -1.72
N LEU A 393 -9.15 -23.58 -0.98
CA LEU A 393 -9.17 -23.62 0.46
C LEU A 393 -9.41 -25.04 0.96
N SER A 394 -8.64 -25.46 1.97
CA SER A 394 -8.90 -26.69 2.74
C SER A 394 -9.94 -26.46 3.84
N ASP A 395 -10.00 -25.25 4.38
CA ASP A 395 -11.03 -24.81 5.34
C ASP A 395 -11.46 -23.38 5.02
N VAL A 396 -12.73 -23.19 4.70
CA VAL A 396 -13.29 -21.87 4.34
C VAL A 396 -13.44 -20.98 5.57
N GLY A 397 -13.84 -21.53 6.71
CA GLY A 397 -14.05 -20.76 7.94
C GLY A 397 -12.75 -20.21 8.54
N ARG A 398 -11.64 -20.93 8.33
CA ARG A 398 -10.30 -20.55 8.76
C ARG A 398 -9.47 -19.89 7.66
N VAL A 399 -10.01 -19.85 6.44
CA VAL A 399 -9.31 -19.35 5.24
C VAL A 399 -7.94 -20.03 5.09
N GLU A 400 -7.92 -21.38 5.20
CA GLU A 400 -6.70 -22.17 5.03
C GLU A 400 -6.43 -22.42 3.54
N ILE A 401 -5.42 -21.71 3.00
CA ILE A 401 -5.06 -21.75 1.58
C ILE A 401 -4.16 -22.96 1.32
N ALA A 402 -4.63 -23.90 0.50
CA ALA A 402 -3.86 -25.05 0.07
C ALA A 402 -3.10 -24.78 -1.24
N THR A 403 -3.75 -24.10 -2.19
CA THR A 403 -3.22 -23.91 -3.55
C THR A 403 -3.72 -22.60 -4.14
N VAL A 404 -2.89 -21.92 -4.90
CA VAL A 404 -3.25 -20.71 -5.65
C VAL A 404 -2.87 -20.85 -7.12
N TYR A 405 -3.85 -20.65 -7.99
CA TYR A 405 -3.63 -20.42 -9.41
C TYR A 405 -3.77 -18.93 -9.69
N ALA A 406 -2.85 -18.38 -10.46
CA ALA A 406 -2.96 -17.04 -11.02
C ALA A 406 -2.63 -17.09 -12.51
N ASP A 407 -3.41 -16.38 -13.34
CA ASP A 407 -3.30 -16.47 -14.80
C ASP A 407 -3.38 -17.92 -15.33
N GLY A 408 -4.15 -18.80 -14.68
CA GLY A 408 -4.28 -20.20 -15.04
C GLY A 408 -3.07 -21.08 -14.73
N LYS A 409 -2.04 -20.54 -14.08
CA LYS A 409 -0.83 -21.26 -13.71
C LYS A 409 -0.81 -21.52 -12.21
N LEU A 410 -0.31 -22.68 -11.82
CA LEU A 410 -0.08 -23.01 -10.41
C LEU A 410 1.05 -22.14 -9.86
N MET A 411 0.71 -21.21 -8.95
CA MET A 411 1.65 -20.24 -8.37
C MET A 411 2.04 -20.55 -6.94
N CYS A 412 1.16 -21.23 -6.20
CA CYS A 412 1.45 -21.61 -4.82
C CYS A 412 0.87 -22.97 -4.49
N GLU A 413 1.62 -23.74 -3.74
CA GLU A 413 1.18 -24.98 -3.12
C GLU A 413 1.69 -25.07 -1.69
N ASN A 414 0.77 -25.29 -0.73
CA ASN A 414 1.08 -25.42 0.69
C ASN A 414 1.91 -24.21 1.24
N GLY A 415 1.53 -23.01 0.86
CA GLY A 415 2.18 -21.75 1.29
C GLY A 415 3.52 -21.46 0.61
N ARG A 416 3.98 -22.30 -0.31
CA ARG A 416 5.23 -22.09 -1.05
C ARG A 416 4.95 -21.43 -2.40
N TYR A 417 5.56 -20.28 -2.65
CA TYR A 417 5.59 -19.66 -3.97
C TYR A 417 6.44 -20.48 -4.94
N LEU A 418 5.92 -20.75 -6.14
CA LEU A 418 6.54 -21.67 -7.11
C LEU A 418 7.17 -20.97 -8.32
N ALA A 419 6.72 -19.75 -8.64
CA ALA A 419 7.29 -19.02 -9.76
C ALA A 419 8.65 -18.41 -9.39
N PRO A 420 9.60 -18.35 -10.34
CA PRO A 420 10.83 -17.59 -10.13
C PRO A 420 10.52 -16.10 -10.09
N VAL A 421 11.15 -15.37 -9.16
CA VAL A 421 11.16 -13.91 -9.19
C VAL A 421 12.31 -13.49 -10.12
N PRO A 422 12.03 -12.70 -11.18
CA PRO A 422 13.08 -12.31 -12.10
C PRO A 422 14.09 -11.36 -11.45
N GLU A 423 15.36 -11.51 -11.76
CA GLU A 423 16.38 -10.51 -11.45
C GLU A 423 16.23 -9.35 -12.43
N ILE A 424 16.10 -8.13 -11.90
CA ILE A 424 15.83 -6.93 -12.71
C ILE A 424 17.00 -5.96 -12.63
N ALA A 425 17.54 -5.62 -13.79
CA ALA A 425 18.47 -4.49 -13.91
C ALA A 425 17.66 -3.18 -13.90
N TRP A 426 17.44 -2.62 -12.70
CA TRP A 426 16.69 -1.40 -12.54
C TRP A 426 17.36 -0.22 -13.24
N PRO A 427 16.63 0.59 -14.00
CA PRO A 427 17.17 1.74 -14.70
C PRO A 427 17.54 2.87 -13.72
N GLU A 428 18.42 3.76 -14.17
CA GLU A 428 18.90 4.88 -13.34
C GLU A 428 17.77 5.78 -12.81
N TRP A 429 16.71 5.97 -13.60
CA TRP A 429 15.57 6.76 -13.16
C TRP A 429 14.87 6.18 -11.92
N ALA A 430 14.96 4.87 -11.70
CA ALA A 430 14.40 4.21 -10.52
C ALA A 430 15.40 4.12 -9.36
N THR A 431 16.71 4.16 -9.62
CA THR A 431 17.75 3.91 -8.61
C THR A 431 18.59 5.13 -8.23
N LYS A 432 18.43 6.27 -8.93
CA LYS A 432 19.11 7.53 -8.62
C LYS A 432 18.08 8.60 -8.27
N THR A 433 17.37 8.39 -7.18
CA THR A 433 16.26 9.25 -6.77
C THR A 433 16.59 10.18 -5.60
N ILE A 434 17.73 9.98 -4.94
CA ILE A 434 18.27 10.92 -3.95
C ILE A 434 19.23 11.85 -4.66
N ARG A 435 18.71 13.02 -5.06
CA ARG A 435 19.45 14.05 -5.79
C ARG A 435 19.91 15.13 -4.83
N ILE A 436 20.97 14.87 -4.10
CA ILE A 436 21.63 15.83 -3.20
C ILE A 436 23.08 15.89 -3.62
N ASP A 437 23.48 16.96 -4.31
CA ASP A 437 24.79 17.09 -4.98
C ASP A 437 25.90 17.56 -4.03
N ARG A 438 25.56 17.95 -2.79
CA ARG A 438 26.50 18.39 -1.76
C ARG A 438 26.48 17.51 -0.52
N GLU A 439 27.49 17.62 0.29
CA GLU A 439 27.46 17.07 1.64
C GLU A 439 26.58 17.96 2.53
N ILE A 440 25.71 17.33 3.33
CA ILE A 440 24.91 18.00 4.35
C ILE A 440 25.76 18.14 5.61
N MET A 441 25.89 19.36 6.09
CA MET A 441 26.72 19.69 7.25
C MET A 441 25.87 19.89 8.51
N ALA A 442 26.46 19.71 9.68
CA ALA A 442 25.76 19.98 10.95
C ALA A 442 25.21 21.41 11.02
N ASP A 443 25.91 22.38 10.41
CA ASP A 443 25.52 23.78 10.39
C ASP A 443 24.27 24.04 9.52
N ASP A 444 23.94 23.17 8.58
CA ASP A 444 22.70 23.25 7.78
C ASP A 444 21.44 23.11 8.66
N PHE A 445 21.55 22.42 9.79
CA PHE A 445 20.44 22.24 10.75
C PHE A 445 20.33 23.36 11.78
N ARG A 446 21.16 24.40 11.65
CA ARG A 446 21.19 25.50 12.60
C ARG A 446 19.94 26.36 12.45
N ILE A 447 19.26 26.62 13.57
CA ILE A 447 18.15 27.56 13.64
C ILE A 447 18.70 28.85 14.29
N GLU A 448 18.87 29.89 13.48
CA GLU A 448 19.47 31.14 13.92
C GLU A 448 18.59 31.84 14.97
N ALA A 449 19.24 32.46 15.94
CA ALA A 449 18.62 33.31 16.94
C ALA A 449 18.88 34.78 16.64
N ASP A 450 17.99 35.67 17.08
CA ASP A 450 18.22 37.10 17.05
C ASP A 450 19.47 37.44 17.86
N PRO A 451 20.28 38.41 17.40
CA PRO A 451 21.50 38.81 18.10
C PRO A 451 21.24 39.21 19.56
N GLY A 452 22.00 38.66 20.48
CA GLY A 452 21.99 39.01 21.90
C GLY A 452 20.83 38.42 22.71
N ARG A 453 20.03 37.54 22.13
CA ARG A 453 19.00 36.78 22.85
C ARG A 453 19.60 35.63 23.63
N GLU A 454 19.13 35.40 24.85
CA GLU A 454 19.41 34.20 25.64
C GLU A 454 18.34 33.10 25.45
N THR A 455 17.13 33.53 25.06
CA THR A 455 16.01 32.64 24.68
C THR A 455 15.28 33.20 23.46
N MET A 456 14.61 32.31 22.72
CA MET A 456 13.68 32.64 21.61
C MET A 456 12.42 31.83 21.76
N THR A 457 11.29 32.45 21.42
CA THR A 457 10.05 31.68 21.25
C THR A 457 10.16 30.81 20.01
N ALA A 458 10.02 29.52 20.16
CA ALA A 458 10.03 28.57 19.05
C ALA A 458 8.67 27.90 18.84
N ALA A 459 8.36 27.60 17.60
CA ALA A 459 7.27 26.74 17.24
C ALA A 459 7.68 25.27 17.42
N LEU A 460 6.87 24.52 18.13
CA LEU A 460 7.02 23.10 18.31
C LEU A 460 5.80 22.37 17.74
N LEU A 461 6.05 21.25 17.11
CA LEU A 461 5.01 20.32 16.74
C LEU A 461 5.05 19.14 17.70
N ARG A 462 3.88 18.79 18.28
CA ARG A 462 3.69 17.52 18.93
C ARG A 462 3.05 16.60 17.88
N PRO A 463 3.79 15.63 17.33
CA PRO A 463 3.26 14.78 16.28
C PRO A 463 2.29 13.76 16.86
N PHE A 464 1.00 14.09 16.86
CA PHE A 464 -0.08 13.13 17.03
C PHE A 464 -0.56 12.66 15.68
N TRP A 465 -0.84 11.38 15.55
CA TRP A 465 -1.21 10.72 14.32
C TRP A 465 -2.31 11.46 13.50
N PHE A 466 -3.28 12.10 14.14
CA PHE A 466 -4.38 12.75 13.43
C PHE A 466 -4.60 14.23 13.81
N HIS A 467 -3.95 14.70 14.84
CA HIS A 467 -4.13 16.05 15.34
C HIS A 467 -2.79 16.61 15.86
N PRO A 468 -1.86 16.96 14.96
CA PRO A 468 -0.61 17.57 15.39
C PRO A 468 -0.92 18.86 16.16
N GLU A 469 -0.36 18.97 17.36
CA GLU A 469 -0.54 20.12 18.21
C GLU A 469 0.58 21.12 17.97
N PHE A 470 0.22 22.33 17.56
CA PHE A 470 1.16 23.43 17.41
C PHE A 470 1.33 24.18 18.74
N ILE A 471 2.53 24.19 19.26
CA ILE A 471 2.86 24.77 20.58
C ILE A 471 3.94 25.83 20.41
N ARG A 472 3.86 26.93 21.19
CA ARG A 472 4.90 27.93 21.28
C ARG A 472 5.59 27.83 22.63
N MET A 473 6.92 27.71 22.64
CA MET A 473 7.72 27.61 23.86
C MET A 473 9.01 28.44 23.76
N GLU A 474 9.45 29.00 24.89
CA GLU A 474 10.78 29.57 25.00
C GLU A 474 11.85 28.50 25.02
N LEU A 475 12.78 28.58 24.07
CA LEU A 475 13.94 27.69 23.96
C LEU A 475 15.24 28.47 24.22
N PRO A 476 16.28 27.84 24.81
CA PRO A 476 17.55 28.47 25.07
C PRO A 476 18.31 28.77 23.79
N VAL A 477 19.07 29.84 23.80
CA VAL A 477 20.00 30.23 22.73
C VAL A 477 21.44 30.01 23.19
N THR A 478 22.22 29.33 22.38
CA THR A 478 23.65 29.11 22.62
C THR A 478 24.40 29.35 21.31
N GLN A 479 25.47 30.15 21.38
CA GLN A 479 26.29 30.53 20.22
C GLN A 479 25.47 31.09 19.05
N GLY A 480 24.43 31.88 19.35
CA GLY A 480 23.57 32.49 18.33
C GLY A 480 22.58 31.54 17.64
N ALA A 481 22.41 30.34 18.15
CA ALA A 481 21.42 29.40 17.64
C ALA A 481 20.44 28.94 18.71
N VAL A 482 19.17 28.77 18.31
CA VAL A 482 18.13 28.22 19.17
C VAL A 482 18.37 26.72 19.35
N GLN A 483 18.40 26.30 20.60
CA GLN A 483 18.73 24.94 20.96
C GLN A 483 17.49 24.11 21.29
N ARG A 484 17.53 22.82 20.98
CA ARG A 484 16.61 21.85 21.55
C ARG A 484 16.79 21.72 23.06
N ASP A 485 15.81 21.18 23.75
CA ASP A 485 15.84 20.94 25.18
C ASP A 485 15.38 19.52 25.53
N SER A 486 16.33 18.63 25.65
CA SER A 486 16.04 17.22 25.97
C SER A 486 15.43 17.02 27.36
N THR A 487 15.65 17.99 28.31
CA THR A 487 15.06 17.91 29.65
C THR A 487 13.55 18.16 29.64
N ARG A 488 13.06 18.88 28.62
CA ARG A 488 11.64 19.13 28.35
C ARG A 488 11.08 18.29 27.22
N ASN A 489 11.77 17.23 26.85
CA ASN A 489 11.34 16.35 25.77
C ASN A 489 11.24 17.03 24.39
N ILE A 490 12.21 17.88 24.06
CA ILE A 490 12.26 18.60 22.78
C ILE A 490 13.46 18.11 21.97
N THR A 491 13.18 17.62 20.76
CA THR A 491 14.17 17.21 19.76
C THR A 491 14.14 18.15 18.56
N LYS A 492 15.13 18.02 17.67
CA LYS A 492 15.12 18.69 16.38
C LYS A 492 14.67 17.72 15.30
N PHE A 493 13.81 18.18 14.42
CA PHE A 493 13.34 17.50 13.23
C PHE A 493 13.67 18.32 12.00
N ALA A 494 13.95 17.68 10.87
CA ALA A 494 14.11 18.38 9.61
C ALA A 494 13.58 17.54 8.44
N ILE A 495 13.15 18.24 7.39
CA ILE A 495 12.89 17.68 6.07
C ILE A 495 13.95 18.19 5.11
N VAL A 496 14.56 17.29 4.35
CA VAL A 496 15.60 17.60 3.38
C VAL A 496 15.07 17.29 1.99
N ASP A 497 15.06 18.30 1.12
CA ASP A 497 14.67 18.11 -0.29
C ASP A 497 15.67 17.19 -0.99
N ARG A 498 15.17 16.11 -1.55
CA ARG A 498 15.96 15.15 -2.31
C ARG A 498 15.80 15.25 -3.82
N PHE A 499 15.01 16.21 -4.32
CA PHE A 499 14.62 16.30 -5.73
C PHE A 499 15.35 17.42 -6.49
N ALA A 500 15.58 18.57 -5.83
CA ALA A 500 16.12 19.77 -6.48
C ALA A 500 17.63 19.75 -6.68
N GLY A 501 18.37 18.87 -6.03
CA GLY A 501 19.82 18.73 -6.15
C GLY A 501 20.63 19.52 -5.12
N ASP A 502 20.12 20.61 -4.60
CA ASP A 502 20.83 21.48 -3.63
C ASP A 502 20.75 21.01 -2.18
N GLY A 503 19.85 20.06 -1.89
CA GLY A 503 19.66 19.52 -0.54
C GLY A 503 19.20 20.59 0.45
N GLN A 504 18.33 21.50 0.01
CA GLN A 504 17.70 22.47 0.92
C GLN A 504 16.94 21.72 1.99
N LEU A 505 16.89 22.29 3.20
CA LEU A 505 16.21 21.69 4.32
C LEU A 505 15.45 22.72 5.15
N SER A 506 14.38 22.26 5.80
CA SER A 506 13.62 23.01 6.79
C SER A 506 13.70 22.30 8.12
N CYS A 507 14.05 23.06 9.18
CA CYS A 507 14.18 22.55 10.54
C CYS A 507 13.04 23.04 11.41
N MET A 508 12.67 22.20 12.38
CA MET A 508 11.71 22.54 13.43
C MET A 508 12.04 21.83 14.74
N PHE A 509 11.29 22.11 15.77
CA PHE A 509 11.36 21.38 17.02
C PHE A 509 10.14 20.46 17.19
N TRP A 510 10.40 19.26 17.67
CA TRP A 510 9.35 18.30 18.05
C TRP A 510 9.30 18.14 19.57
N LEU A 511 8.09 18.09 20.09
CA LEU A 511 7.81 17.85 21.50
C LEU A 511 7.30 16.42 21.69
N GLY A 512 7.94 15.65 22.56
CA GLY A 512 7.49 14.31 22.93
C GLY A 512 7.86 13.20 21.92
N CYS A 513 8.74 13.47 20.96
CA CYS A 513 9.15 12.47 19.97
C CYS A 513 10.62 12.61 19.58
N GLY A 514 11.33 11.48 19.47
CA GLY A 514 12.71 11.42 18.99
C GLY A 514 13.70 10.80 19.99
N PRO A 515 15.00 10.69 19.61
CA PRO A 515 16.01 10.07 20.46
C PRO A 515 16.44 10.99 21.60
N LEU A 516 16.49 10.44 22.82
CA LEU A 516 17.06 11.08 24.02
C LEU A 516 18.56 10.78 24.17
N THR A 517 19.01 9.62 23.71
CA THR A 517 20.44 9.28 23.72
C THR A 517 21.24 10.36 23.01
N PRO A 518 22.28 10.92 23.64
CA PRO A 518 23.12 11.94 23.03
C PRO A 518 23.74 11.48 21.71
N ASP A 519 24.00 12.44 20.81
CA ASP A 519 24.62 12.25 19.50
C ASP A 519 23.99 11.11 18.68
N THR A 520 22.66 11.11 18.65
CA THR A 520 21.85 10.09 18.00
C THR A 520 20.84 10.74 17.04
N ALA A 521 20.65 10.14 15.88
CA ALA A 521 19.61 10.53 14.93
C ALA A 521 19.07 9.34 14.15
N VAL A 522 17.84 9.45 13.69
CA VAL A 522 17.25 8.53 12.71
C VAL A 522 16.75 9.32 11.52
N ALA A 523 16.99 8.81 10.33
CA ALA A 523 16.51 9.39 9.07
C ALA A 523 15.88 8.30 8.18
N CYS A 524 14.91 8.71 7.36
CA CYS A 524 14.29 7.84 6.36
C CYS A 524 13.94 8.62 5.10
N SER A 525 13.99 7.97 3.95
CA SER A 525 13.51 8.50 2.67
C SER A 525 12.06 8.16 2.37
N VAL A 526 11.40 7.41 3.25
CA VAL A 526 9.96 7.19 3.22
C VAL A 526 9.31 8.22 4.12
N ALA A 527 8.51 9.10 3.53
CA ALA A 527 7.88 10.24 4.21
C ALA A 527 6.56 10.55 3.52
N HIS A 528 5.50 9.90 3.96
CA HIS A 528 4.19 10.04 3.33
C HIS A 528 3.73 11.51 3.27
N ASP A 529 3.33 11.98 2.07
CA ASP A 529 3.31 11.24 0.79
C ASP A 529 4.32 11.80 -0.21
N LYS A 530 5.04 12.85 0.15
CA LYS A 530 6.03 13.57 -0.69
C LYS A 530 7.37 12.85 -0.83
N HIS A 531 7.70 11.97 0.14
CA HIS A 531 8.94 11.20 0.21
C HIS A 531 10.24 12.01 0.14
N ASN A 532 10.26 13.20 0.68
CA ASN A 532 11.49 13.88 1.04
C ASN A 532 12.19 13.12 2.18
N ILE A 533 13.48 13.33 2.39
CA ILE A 533 14.17 12.74 3.55
C ILE A 533 13.72 13.49 4.81
N TRP A 534 13.19 12.77 5.79
CA TRP A 534 13.03 13.29 7.12
C TRP A 534 14.14 12.79 8.05
N VAL A 535 14.50 13.60 9.03
CA VAL A 535 15.48 13.26 10.06
C VAL A 535 15.09 13.87 11.40
N VAL A 536 15.16 13.07 12.46
CA VAL A 536 15.00 13.53 13.84
C VAL A 536 16.22 13.15 14.67
N GLY A 537 16.72 14.08 15.48
CA GLY A 537 17.95 13.83 16.18
C GLY A 537 18.16 14.61 17.45
N SER A 538 19.10 14.10 18.24
CA SER A 538 19.62 14.69 19.47
C SER A 538 20.87 15.56 19.23
N SER A 539 21.45 15.56 18.04
CA SER A 539 22.50 16.49 17.62
C SER A 539 22.48 16.73 16.13
N ASP A 540 22.86 17.94 15.70
CA ASP A 540 22.93 18.33 14.30
C ASP A 540 23.97 17.49 13.52
N ALA A 541 25.07 17.11 14.18
CA ALA A 541 26.10 16.24 13.60
C ALA A 541 25.57 14.82 13.30
N ALA A 542 24.78 14.25 14.23
CA ALA A 542 24.17 12.94 14.01
C ALA A 542 23.12 12.99 12.90
N MET A 543 22.35 14.10 12.81
CA MET A 543 21.37 14.32 11.73
C MET A 543 22.07 14.41 10.37
N ALA A 544 23.14 15.20 10.26
CA ALA A 544 23.95 15.29 9.04
C ALA A 544 24.51 13.94 8.60
N LEU A 545 25.07 13.17 9.54
CA LEU A 545 25.59 11.84 9.27
C LEU A 545 24.50 10.89 8.74
N ALA A 546 23.30 10.91 9.34
CA ALA A 546 22.19 10.06 8.90
C ALA A 546 21.71 10.41 7.48
N VAL A 547 21.56 11.69 7.16
CA VAL A 547 21.14 12.14 5.83
C VAL A 547 22.19 11.82 4.77
N ASN A 548 23.48 12.07 5.05
CA ASN A 548 24.55 11.75 4.12
C ASN A 548 24.65 10.24 3.85
N HIS A 549 24.41 9.41 4.87
CA HIS A 549 24.34 7.97 4.67
C HIS A 549 23.21 7.56 3.73
N LEU A 550 21.99 8.13 3.89
CA LEU A 550 20.88 7.88 2.96
C LEU A 550 21.20 8.31 1.53
N ARG A 551 21.90 9.43 1.37
CA ARG A 551 22.39 9.89 0.08
C ARG A 551 23.35 8.87 -0.57
N GLU A 552 24.27 8.30 0.20
CA GLU A 552 25.23 7.29 -0.27
C GLU A 552 24.56 5.98 -0.68
N ILE A 553 23.58 5.50 0.10
CA ILE A 553 22.89 4.23 -0.18
C ILE A 553 21.66 4.40 -1.10
N ASN A 554 21.34 5.62 -1.52
CA ASN A 554 20.19 5.99 -2.35
C ASN A 554 18.82 5.71 -1.69
N GLY A 555 18.71 5.95 -0.39
CA GLY A 555 17.46 5.88 0.36
C GLY A 555 17.32 4.65 1.25
N GLY A 556 16.33 4.70 2.11
CA GLY A 556 16.03 3.71 3.13
C GLY A 556 16.03 4.31 4.53
N TRP A 557 16.56 3.57 5.50
CA TRP A 557 16.71 3.96 6.89
C TRP A 557 18.16 4.12 7.29
N ALA A 558 18.45 5.12 8.12
CA ALA A 558 19.73 5.32 8.75
C ALA A 558 19.54 5.65 10.24
N LEU A 559 20.10 4.84 11.13
CA LEU A 559 20.19 5.09 12.57
C LEU A 559 21.64 5.37 12.92
N THR A 560 21.92 6.53 13.49
CA THR A 560 23.26 6.95 13.90
C THR A 560 23.33 7.13 15.40
N SER A 561 24.48 6.83 16.00
CA SER A 561 24.78 7.11 17.41
C SER A 561 26.29 7.16 17.64
N GLY A 562 26.75 8.10 18.47
CA GLY A 562 28.17 8.26 18.81
C GLY A 562 29.07 8.45 17.58
N GLY A 563 28.64 9.26 16.61
CA GLY A 563 29.38 9.59 15.39
C GLY A 563 29.48 8.45 14.39
N LYS A 564 28.62 7.45 14.44
CA LYS A 564 28.61 6.29 13.53
C LYS A 564 27.20 5.91 13.11
N VAL A 565 27.06 5.37 11.90
CA VAL A 565 25.86 4.63 11.49
C VAL A 565 25.89 3.28 12.22
N ILE A 566 24.89 3.00 13.04
CA ILE A 566 24.79 1.77 13.84
C ILE A 566 23.82 0.75 13.25
N ALA A 567 22.90 1.19 12.40
CA ALA A 567 22.04 0.33 11.59
C ALA A 567 21.53 1.11 10.38
N SER A 568 21.27 0.40 9.29
CA SER A 568 20.60 0.94 8.10
C SER A 568 19.85 -0.15 7.35
N VAL A 569 18.82 0.24 6.62
CA VAL A 569 18.10 -0.60 5.65
C VAL A 569 18.11 0.14 4.33
N ARG A 570 18.46 -0.53 3.25
CA ARG A 570 18.53 0.10 1.92
C ARG A 570 17.26 -0.15 1.13
N TYR A 571 16.74 0.92 0.53
CA TYR A 571 15.64 0.91 -0.44
C TYR A 571 16.13 1.47 -1.76
N GLU A 572 16.74 0.62 -2.58
CA GLU A 572 17.45 1.05 -3.80
C GLU A 572 16.53 1.51 -4.92
N VAL A 573 15.24 1.17 -4.88
CA VAL A 573 14.26 1.53 -5.92
C VAL A 573 13.37 2.65 -5.39
N GLY A 574 13.48 3.82 -5.97
CA GLY A 574 12.74 5.01 -5.56
C GLY A 574 13.16 5.60 -4.21
N GLY A 575 14.09 4.96 -3.48
CA GLY A 575 14.31 5.23 -2.06
C GLY A 575 13.15 4.75 -1.19
N LEU A 576 12.25 3.92 -1.74
CA LEU A 576 11.04 3.41 -1.11
C LEU A 576 11.01 1.89 -1.00
N MET A 577 11.58 1.19 -1.99
CA MET A 577 11.45 -0.25 -2.19
C MET A 577 12.81 -0.92 -2.37
N THR A 578 12.88 -2.21 -2.05
CA THR A 578 14.03 -3.07 -2.36
C THR A 578 13.64 -4.15 -3.37
N ALA A 579 14.58 -4.49 -4.25
CA ALA A 579 14.45 -5.60 -5.19
C ALA A 579 15.03 -6.91 -4.63
N ARG A 580 15.16 -7.02 -3.30
CA ARG A 580 15.64 -8.21 -2.60
C ARG A 580 14.48 -9.05 -2.06
N PRO A 581 14.72 -10.32 -1.74
CA PRO A 581 13.72 -11.18 -1.11
C PRO A 581 13.14 -10.56 0.17
N HIS A 582 11.83 -10.70 0.37
CA HIS A 582 11.16 -10.18 1.56
C HIS A 582 11.73 -10.72 2.89
N GLN A 583 12.30 -11.94 2.89
CA GLN A 583 12.99 -12.49 4.06
C GLN A 583 14.27 -11.73 4.39
N GLU A 584 15.02 -11.26 3.39
CA GLU A 584 16.23 -10.46 3.59
C GLU A 584 15.86 -9.06 4.08
N LEU A 585 14.82 -8.46 3.51
CA LEU A 585 14.30 -7.19 3.97
C LEU A 585 13.86 -7.26 5.44
N ASP A 586 13.09 -8.29 5.81
CA ASP A 586 12.67 -8.49 7.20
C ASP A 586 13.88 -8.66 8.13
N ALA A 587 14.90 -9.42 7.73
CA ALA A 587 16.13 -9.58 8.51
C ALA A 587 16.84 -8.24 8.75
N ASP A 588 16.91 -7.37 7.73
CA ASP A 588 17.51 -6.03 7.87
C ASP A 588 16.67 -5.15 8.82
N HIS A 589 15.33 -5.21 8.74
CA HIS A 589 14.43 -4.51 9.67
C HIS A 589 14.64 -5.02 11.11
N GLN A 590 14.79 -6.32 11.33
CA GLN A 590 15.05 -6.86 12.67
C GLN A 590 16.39 -6.35 13.24
N VAL A 591 17.43 -6.19 12.40
CA VAL A 591 18.70 -5.56 12.82
C VAL A 591 18.49 -4.11 13.21
N LEU A 592 17.73 -3.35 12.41
CA LEU A 592 17.39 -1.96 12.71
C LEU A 592 16.62 -1.85 14.03
N TYR A 593 15.59 -2.67 14.24
CA TYR A 593 14.79 -2.70 15.47
C TYR A 593 15.64 -3.06 16.71
N ALA A 594 16.54 -4.04 16.58
CA ALA A 594 17.43 -4.42 17.66
C ALA A 594 18.46 -3.33 18.00
N ALA A 595 18.88 -2.53 17.04
CA ALA A 595 19.73 -1.36 17.27
C ALA A 595 18.95 -0.23 17.93
N ALA A 596 17.74 0.06 17.43
CA ALA A 596 16.86 1.09 17.99
C ALA A 596 16.44 0.79 19.43
N ALA A 597 16.22 -0.48 19.77
CA ALA A 597 15.87 -0.89 21.14
C ALA A 597 16.96 -0.58 22.19
N LYS A 598 18.18 -0.22 21.77
CA LYS A 598 19.28 0.20 22.65
C LYS A 598 19.37 1.71 22.84
N ILE A 599 18.55 2.45 22.15
CA ILE A 599 18.45 3.91 22.19
C ILE A 599 17.32 4.29 23.16
N ASP A 600 17.54 5.29 24.00
CA ASP A 600 16.48 5.88 24.77
C ASP A 600 15.66 6.79 23.85
N TRP A 601 14.40 6.42 23.65
CA TRP A 601 13.46 7.17 22.84
C TRP A 601 12.44 7.88 23.71
N MET A 602 12.15 9.10 23.31
CA MET A 602 10.97 9.77 23.73
C MET A 602 9.84 9.42 22.79
N TYR A 603 8.79 8.89 23.33
CA TYR A 603 7.56 8.64 22.62
C TYR A 603 6.39 8.77 23.58
N GLU A 604 5.58 9.81 23.42
CA GLU A 604 4.27 9.89 24.07
C GLU A 604 3.25 9.20 23.16
N PRO A 605 2.80 7.99 23.48
CA PRO A 605 1.79 7.31 22.68
C PRO A 605 0.47 8.03 22.86
N SER A 606 0.00 8.71 21.83
CA SER A 606 -1.34 9.32 21.86
C SER A 606 -2.45 8.34 21.53
N ASP A 607 -2.15 7.27 20.78
CA ASP A 607 -3.12 6.24 20.46
C ASP A 607 -2.40 4.93 20.11
N THR A 608 -2.69 3.86 20.84
CA THR A 608 -2.17 2.51 20.60
C THR A 608 -3.12 1.66 19.75
N SER A 609 -4.22 2.24 19.27
CA SER A 609 -5.28 1.51 18.55
C SER A 609 -4.87 1.04 17.17
N ASP A 610 -3.82 1.60 16.57
CA ASP A 610 -3.47 1.37 15.16
C ASP A 610 -2.58 0.15 14.90
N GLY A 611 -2.31 -0.66 15.92
CA GLY A 611 -1.59 -1.93 15.75
C GLY A 611 -0.08 -1.83 15.49
N TRP A 612 0.47 -0.62 15.35
CA TRP A 612 1.90 -0.37 15.29
C TRP A 612 2.49 -0.52 16.69
N GLY A 613 3.40 -1.46 16.89
CA GLY A 613 3.95 -1.79 18.21
C GLY A 613 4.57 -0.59 18.93
N PRO A 614 4.60 -0.59 20.27
CA PRO A 614 5.28 0.44 21.03
C PRO A 614 6.77 0.39 20.75
N GLY A 615 7.35 1.52 20.34
CA GLY A 615 8.79 1.74 20.50
C GLY A 615 9.66 1.86 19.27
N PHE A 616 9.15 1.89 18.02
CA PHE A 616 9.98 2.17 16.87
C PHE A 616 9.49 3.36 16.02
N PRO A 617 10.45 4.10 15.38
CA PRO A 617 10.13 5.31 14.63
C PRO A 617 9.39 5.08 13.29
N GLU A 618 8.92 3.89 12.96
CA GLU A 618 8.11 3.67 11.74
C GLU A 618 6.90 4.61 11.67
N ARG A 619 6.30 4.96 12.80
CA ARG A 619 5.24 5.97 12.85
C ARG A 619 5.69 7.36 12.41
N LEU A 620 6.99 7.64 12.45
CA LEU A 620 7.52 8.92 12.00
C LEU A 620 7.44 9.09 10.48
N ILE A 621 7.31 7.99 9.73
CA ILE A 621 7.04 8.00 8.29
C ILE A 621 5.78 8.82 8.00
N PHE A 622 4.76 8.63 8.81
CA PHE A 622 3.48 9.32 8.68
C PHE A 622 3.41 10.66 9.42
N ALA A 623 4.39 10.99 10.25
CA ALA A 623 4.43 12.29 10.94
C ALA A 623 4.64 13.47 9.98
N THR A 624 4.94 13.19 8.71
CA THR A 624 5.06 14.18 7.65
C THR A 624 3.82 14.27 6.75
N LEU A 625 2.77 13.49 7.05
CA LEU A 625 1.49 13.51 6.34
C LEU A 625 0.88 14.92 6.35
N THR A 626 0.58 15.44 5.17
CA THR A 626 0.13 16.81 4.97
C THR A 626 -1.31 16.93 4.47
N CYS A 627 -1.88 15.81 4.07
CA CYS A 627 -3.14 15.74 3.33
C CYS A 627 -4.38 15.60 4.21
N SER A 628 -4.25 15.56 5.52
CA SER A 628 -5.42 15.57 6.40
C SER A 628 -5.92 16.98 6.65
N PRO A 629 -7.25 17.21 6.77
CA PRO A 629 -7.82 18.53 7.02
C PRO A 629 -7.33 19.20 8.31
N TRP A 630 -6.48 18.55 9.08
CA TRP A 630 -6.06 18.95 10.42
C TRP A 630 -4.57 19.25 10.54
N HIS A 631 -3.77 19.20 9.47
CA HIS A 631 -2.33 19.22 9.60
C HIS A 631 -1.68 20.59 9.33
N TRP A 632 -0.73 20.93 10.19
CA TRP A 632 0.31 21.89 9.91
C TRP A 632 1.41 21.19 9.12
N VAL A 633 1.92 21.85 8.10
CA VAL A 633 2.97 21.31 7.24
C VAL A 633 4.29 21.97 7.56
N LEU A 634 5.31 21.17 7.84
CA LEU A 634 6.67 21.60 7.61
C LEU A 634 7.00 21.28 6.15
N VAL A 635 7.23 22.28 5.34
CA VAL A 635 7.60 22.11 3.93
C VAL A 635 9.09 22.27 3.75
N ALA A 636 9.70 21.47 2.88
CA ALA A 636 10.99 21.82 2.31
C ALA A 636 10.87 23.19 1.64
N PRO A 637 11.92 24.03 1.64
CA PRO A 637 11.84 25.38 1.10
C PRO A 637 11.24 25.41 -0.29
N CYS A 638 10.15 26.11 -0.45
CA CYS A 638 9.54 26.39 -1.73
C CYS A 638 9.24 27.88 -1.86
N ASP A 639 8.93 28.37 -3.05
CA ASP A 639 8.69 29.80 -3.30
C ASP A 639 7.56 30.39 -2.43
N ARG A 640 6.62 29.55 -1.98
CA ARG A 640 5.47 29.97 -1.15
C ARG A 640 5.72 29.90 0.34
N ALA A 641 6.62 29.02 0.79
CA ALA A 641 6.95 28.84 2.20
C ALA A 641 8.43 28.48 2.37
N PRO A 642 9.35 29.43 2.20
CA PRO A 642 10.79 29.16 2.13
C PRO A 642 11.40 28.65 3.43
N ASN A 643 10.80 28.97 4.59
CA ASN A 643 11.23 28.49 5.91
C ASN A 643 10.07 28.61 6.91
N GLY A 644 9.54 27.48 7.39
CA GLY A 644 8.50 27.51 8.41
C GLY A 644 7.38 26.51 8.21
N PHE A 645 6.28 26.80 8.86
CA PHE A 645 5.07 25.99 8.80
C PHE A 645 4.04 26.64 7.90
N VAL A 646 3.32 25.82 7.17
CA VAL A 646 2.12 26.23 6.46
C VAL A 646 0.93 25.48 7.03
N ASN A 647 -0.11 26.22 7.37
CA ASN A 647 -1.42 25.63 7.59
C ASN A 647 -2.05 25.34 6.22
N VAL A 648 -2.19 24.08 5.85
CA VAL A 648 -2.69 23.71 4.52
C VAL A 648 -4.14 24.10 4.27
N GLN A 649 -4.94 24.29 5.32
CA GLN A 649 -6.33 24.71 5.20
C GLN A 649 -6.46 26.20 4.87
N THR A 650 -5.62 27.03 5.52
CA THR A 650 -5.74 28.49 5.43
C THR A 650 -4.67 29.13 4.55
N GLY A 651 -3.58 28.42 4.25
CA GLY A 651 -2.40 28.95 3.57
C GLY A 651 -1.57 29.90 4.47
N GLU A 652 -1.88 30.00 5.76
CA GLU A 652 -1.16 30.85 6.70
C GLU A 652 0.21 30.25 6.98
N THR A 653 1.24 31.09 6.90
CA THR A 653 2.63 30.68 7.16
C THR A 653 3.11 31.22 8.50
N HIS A 654 3.87 30.40 9.22
CA HIS A 654 4.48 30.78 10.49
C HIS A 654 5.97 30.47 10.47
N PRO A 655 6.82 31.37 11.00
CA PRO A 655 8.24 31.09 11.17
C PRO A 655 8.45 30.00 12.24
N VAL A 656 9.64 29.39 12.23
CA VAL A 656 10.03 28.40 13.26
C VAL A 656 10.33 29.09 14.60
N VAL A 657 10.83 30.33 14.58
CA VAL A 657 11.18 31.12 15.77
C VAL A 657 10.76 32.57 15.62
N TRP A 658 10.50 33.24 16.76
CA TRP A 658 10.15 34.66 16.89
C TRP A 658 11.06 35.41 17.83
#